data_b27c25acde93d6aa8558260a842d5b6c
#
_entry.id   b27c25acde93d6aa8558260a842d5b6c
#
_cell.length_a   1.000
_cell.length_b   1.000
_cell.length_c   1.000
_cell.angle_alpha   90.00
_cell.angle_beta   90.00
_cell.angle_gamma   90.00
#
_symmetry.space_group_name_H-M   'P 1'
#
loop_
_entity.id
_entity.type
_entity.pdbx_description
1 polymer ?
#
loop_
_entity_poly.entity_id
_entity_poly.type
_entity_poly.pdbx_seq_one_letter_code
_entity_poly.pdbx_strand_id
1 'polypeptide(L)'
;MSIHEDTNLLNQLNQATLSRRSFLQWSAATGAAALLTSNVNLVNGLYPLEQALAAAGDIQVIPTGCAHNCGGRCVLKAHVQDGIIIRITSDTDRPDDPLDPQLRACVRGRSYRRRVYAPDRLKSPLRRTGPRGSGLYEEISWEEAVDTVAENLIRVKETYGNSAIYSHYATGGGSTTAGSGTAARLLDLFGGRLGYYNNYSWACVQVATPTVYGTQNTGQSRLDWLNSKLILMWGWNPAEMIDGTNTMYFVKQARAAGAKTIVIDPRHTMSAVGLADEWIPIRPGTDTAMMAAMAYVLITEGLIDENFVNTYALGFDADHMPAGYENAESFKAYILGESDGVPKTPAWAEEYTGVPADTIARIGREYGTTKPAMLYQGYGIQRRAYGEQVVRMGCVLPALTGNIGIPGGWASGIAFAIGGESAPGAGFPSVANAVPYSVPSYMYTDAVLRGAEMGRADGVRGLAEGEETLPTGIKLLYNAAGNCLANQHGNINRTKEILADESLAEFIVVHEQFLTPSAKFADIILPACTFMETFGMTGNWKYGPSRVLLPKVIEPLYGTKSDYAIAAMIAERLGIYDEYTEGGKTEEDWYNQWIQTLTTDNAAVYGDAEAFTARGSMTVPYTENPPVAFADFIADPVANPLTTPSGLVEIFSPALAAMNKPEEIPAIPKFIVEWDSPWSPEAENYPLQAIGNHYMHRVHSTLDNIDWMDEAFPQRVFINPADATERGIQEGDMVRIWNDRGAMIIPARVTPRIMPGVVNIPQGAWYTPDADGVDRRGCVNVLTSERPSPLALGNTQQTMMVQVEKV
;
A
#
# COMPACT_ATOMS: atom_id res chain seq x y z
N MET A 1 5.27 18.74 -63.63
CA MET A 1 4.98 17.47 -62.96
C MET A 1 4.15 17.81 -61.73
N SER A 2 2.94 17.27 -61.68
CA SER A 2 1.80 17.82 -60.97
C SER A 2 1.68 17.36 -59.52
N ILE A 3 1.18 18.23 -58.69
CA ILE A 3 0.88 18.09 -57.23
C ILE A 3 -0.06 16.88 -56.88
N HIS A 4 -0.38 16.01 -57.82
CA HIS A 4 -1.31 14.90 -57.66
C HIS A 4 -0.64 13.55 -57.26
N GLU A 5 0.69 13.44 -57.33
CA GLU A 5 1.39 12.20 -56.94
C GLU A 5 1.74 12.14 -55.44
N ASP A 6 1.87 13.29 -54.76
CA ASP A 6 2.27 13.31 -53.33
C ASP A 6 1.12 12.93 -52.36
N THR A 7 -0.13 13.13 -52.75
CA THR A 7 -1.30 12.75 -51.92
C THR A 7 -1.50 11.25 -51.85
N ASN A 8 -1.03 10.50 -52.81
CA ASN A 8 -1.20 9.04 -52.84
C ASN A 8 -0.20 8.33 -51.93
N LEU A 9 1.00 8.89 -51.72
CA LEU A 9 2.03 8.37 -50.83
C LEU A 9 1.64 8.56 -49.36
N LEU A 10 1.07 9.70 -49.01
CA LEU A 10 0.58 9.99 -47.64
C LEU A 10 -0.63 9.13 -47.25
N ASN A 11 -1.51 8.84 -48.20
CA ASN A 11 -2.66 7.94 -47.97
C ASN A 11 -2.23 6.47 -47.88
N GLN A 12 -1.18 6.05 -48.59
CA GLN A 12 -0.61 4.71 -48.43
C GLN A 12 0.14 4.52 -47.09
N LEU A 13 0.81 5.57 -46.58
CA LEU A 13 1.47 5.57 -45.30
C LEU A 13 0.47 5.54 -44.09
N ASN A 14 -0.67 6.16 -44.24
CA ASN A 14 -1.74 6.14 -43.21
C ASN A 14 -2.51 4.78 -43.15
N GLN A 15 -2.40 3.92 -44.16
CA GLN A 15 -3.04 2.61 -44.18
C GLN A 15 -2.09 1.45 -43.87
N ALA A 16 -0.78 1.70 -43.73
CA ALA A 16 0.18 0.68 -43.41
C ALA A 16 0.24 0.42 -41.90
N THR A 17 -0.35 -0.67 -41.45
CA THR A 17 -0.12 -1.22 -40.09
C THR A 17 1.33 -1.70 -39.98
N LEU A 18 2.21 -0.84 -39.53
CA LEU A 18 3.61 -1.20 -39.26
C LEU A 18 3.70 -2.13 -38.06
N SER A 19 4.26 -3.33 -38.27
CA SER A 19 4.59 -4.23 -37.16
C SER A 19 5.65 -3.59 -36.25
N ARG A 20 5.67 -3.95 -34.96
CA ARG A 20 6.70 -3.47 -34.00
C ARG A 20 8.14 -3.68 -34.52
N ARG A 21 8.37 -4.73 -35.28
CA ARG A 21 9.67 -5.04 -35.84
C ARG A 21 10.04 -4.09 -36.99
N SER A 22 9.09 -3.74 -37.84
CA SER A 22 9.25 -2.76 -38.91
C SER A 22 9.44 -1.35 -38.38
N PHE A 23 8.72 -0.97 -37.32
CA PHE A 23 8.90 0.34 -36.65
C PHE A 23 10.30 0.49 -36.03
N LEU A 24 10.83 -0.54 -35.38
CA LEU A 24 12.16 -0.53 -34.79
C LEU A 24 13.28 -0.53 -35.91
N GLN A 25 13.04 -1.22 -37.00
CA GLN A 25 13.98 -1.19 -38.14
C GLN A 25 13.98 0.17 -38.84
N TRP A 26 12.81 0.81 -38.97
CA TRP A 26 12.71 2.16 -39.54
C TRP A 26 13.28 3.22 -38.61
N SER A 27 13.06 3.11 -37.32
CA SER A 27 13.65 4.05 -36.35
C SER A 27 15.17 3.92 -36.23
N ALA A 28 15.72 2.71 -36.38
CA ALA A 28 17.15 2.49 -36.45
C ALA A 28 17.76 3.01 -37.76
N ALA A 29 17.06 2.82 -38.89
CA ALA A 29 17.50 3.32 -40.20
C ALA A 29 17.42 4.86 -40.28
N THR A 30 16.38 5.51 -39.71
CA THR A 30 16.30 6.98 -39.68
C THR A 30 17.29 7.59 -38.68
N GLY A 31 17.58 6.93 -37.55
CA GLY A 31 18.63 7.35 -36.63
C GLY A 31 20.02 7.25 -37.24
N ALA A 32 20.30 6.20 -38.02
CA ALA A 32 21.55 6.04 -38.73
C ALA A 32 21.68 7.01 -39.94
N ALA A 33 20.58 7.30 -40.63
CA ALA A 33 20.55 8.29 -41.72
C ALA A 33 20.79 9.73 -41.24
N ALA A 34 20.25 10.07 -40.03
CA ALA A 34 20.46 11.38 -39.41
C ALA A 34 21.94 11.60 -38.97
N LEU A 35 22.68 10.55 -38.70
CA LEU A 35 24.10 10.61 -38.37
C LEU A 35 25.03 10.66 -39.62
N LEU A 36 24.52 10.30 -40.80
CA LEU A 36 25.32 10.25 -42.05
C LEU A 36 25.10 11.43 -43.00
N THR A 37 24.13 12.32 -42.71
CA THR A 37 23.79 13.45 -43.60
C THR A 37 23.97 14.81 -42.93
N SER A 38 25.18 15.13 -42.51
CA SER A 38 25.53 16.50 -42.14
C SER A 38 25.68 17.45 -43.38
N ASN A 39 25.25 17.06 -44.57
CA ASN A 39 25.38 17.86 -45.79
C ASN A 39 24.27 17.59 -46.84
N VAL A 40 23.02 17.44 -46.47
CA VAL A 40 21.94 17.46 -47.50
C VAL A 40 20.76 18.31 -46.99
N ASN A 41 20.59 19.47 -47.62
CA ASN A 41 19.39 20.30 -47.55
C ASN A 41 18.19 19.57 -48.15
N LEU A 42 17.52 18.73 -47.38
CA LEU A 42 16.34 17.96 -47.81
C LEU A 42 15.12 18.16 -46.92
N VAL A 43 15.04 19.32 -46.27
CA VAL A 43 13.87 19.66 -45.43
C VAL A 43 13.45 21.11 -45.63
N ASN A 44 13.26 21.49 -46.88
CA ASN A 44 12.62 22.78 -47.21
C ASN A 44 11.07 22.69 -47.16
N GLY A 45 10.49 21.85 -46.31
CA GLY A 45 9.04 21.70 -46.19
C GLY A 45 8.54 21.30 -44.78
N LEU A 46 9.41 20.93 -43.88
CA LEU A 46 9.06 20.77 -42.48
C LEU A 46 9.46 22.07 -41.76
N TYR A 47 8.59 22.66 -40.99
CA TYR A 47 8.83 23.83 -40.14
C TYR A 47 10.24 23.78 -39.59
N PRO A 48 11.00 24.87 -39.60
CA PRO A 48 12.39 24.86 -39.19
C PRO A 48 12.44 24.45 -37.69
N LEU A 49 12.77 23.19 -37.50
CA LEU A 49 12.95 22.61 -36.17
C LEU A 49 13.93 23.44 -35.33
N GLU A 50 14.96 24.00 -35.99
CA GLU A 50 15.92 24.92 -35.41
C GLU A 50 15.31 26.26 -35.02
N GLN A 51 14.35 26.82 -35.80
CA GLN A 51 13.66 28.05 -35.40
C GLN A 51 12.58 27.78 -34.33
N ALA A 52 11.96 26.59 -34.31
CA ALA A 52 11.06 26.18 -33.22
C ALA A 52 11.86 25.89 -31.94
N LEU A 53 13.05 25.29 -32.04
CA LEU A 53 13.94 25.08 -30.92
C LEU A 53 14.63 26.37 -30.45
N ALA A 54 14.93 27.31 -31.34
CA ALA A 54 15.50 28.62 -30.99
C ALA A 54 14.46 29.63 -30.46
N ALA A 55 13.18 29.40 -30.71
CA ALA A 55 12.07 30.19 -30.14
C ALA A 55 11.52 29.61 -28.83
N ALA A 56 11.88 28.37 -28.46
CA ALA A 56 11.51 27.75 -27.22
C ALA A 56 12.45 28.24 -26.10
N GLY A 57 11.88 28.63 -24.96
CA GLY A 57 12.66 29.03 -23.79
C GLY A 57 13.60 27.92 -23.29
N ASP A 58 14.56 28.28 -22.49
CA ASP A 58 15.52 27.34 -21.90
C ASP A 58 14.80 26.26 -21.08
N ILE A 59 15.23 25.01 -21.23
CA ILE A 59 14.70 23.90 -20.44
C ILE A 59 15.27 23.99 -19.01
N GLN A 60 14.42 24.22 -18.04
CA GLN A 60 14.74 24.14 -16.63
C GLN A 60 14.57 22.71 -16.13
N VAL A 61 15.55 22.19 -15.39
CA VAL A 61 15.47 20.87 -14.74
C VAL A 61 15.25 21.08 -13.25
N ILE A 62 14.03 20.80 -12.79
CA ILE A 62 13.63 21.02 -11.40
C ILE A 62 13.63 19.66 -10.69
N PRO A 63 14.52 19.46 -9.67
CA PRO A 63 14.46 18.27 -8.83
C PRO A 63 13.19 18.29 -7.97
N THR A 64 12.51 17.16 -7.93
CA THR A 64 11.29 16.97 -7.14
C THR A 64 11.14 15.50 -6.75
N GLY A 65 10.03 15.11 -6.16
CA GLY A 65 9.79 13.76 -5.69
C GLY A 65 8.56 13.10 -6.26
N CYS A 66 8.51 11.79 -6.14
CA CYS A 66 7.34 10.98 -6.40
C CYS A 66 6.56 10.78 -5.09
N ALA A 67 5.42 11.43 -4.96
CA ALA A 67 4.61 11.41 -3.74
C ALA A 67 3.50 10.33 -3.73
N HIS A 68 3.65 9.28 -4.52
CA HIS A 68 2.68 8.16 -4.55
C HIS A 68 2.75 7.29 -3.28
N ASN A 69 1.62 6.66 -2.94
CA ASN A 69 1.52 5.74 -1.80
C ASN A 69 2.09 4.33 -2.07
N CYS A 70 3.29 4.23 -2.61
CA CYS A 70 4.01 2.96 -2.74
C CYS A 70 5.17 2.83 -1.73
N GLY A 71 5.30 3.79 -0.80
CA GLY A 71 6.40 3.87 0.15
C GLY A 71 7.76 4.26 -0.44
N GLY A 72 7.86 4.40 -1.77
CA GLY A 72 9.14 4.61 -2.47
C GLY A 72 9.72 6.01 -2.24
N ARG A 73 8.95 7.04 -2.51
CA ARG A 73 9.40 8.44 -2.43
C ARG A 73 10.68 8.68 -3.25
N CYS A 74 10.61 8.31 -4.52
CA CYS A 74 11.75 8.38 -5.43
C CYS A 74 12.01 9.82 -5.89
N VAL A 75 13.24 10.12 -6.28
CA VAL A 75 13.59 11.40 -6.89
C VAL A 75 13.12 11.42 -8.35
N LEU A 76 12.50 12.51 -8.73
CA LEU A 76 12.12 12.88 -10.08
C LEU A 76 12.85 14.15 -10.48
N LYS A 77 13.10 14.31 -11.78
CA LYS A 77 13.59 15.55 -12.35
C LYS A 77 12.59 15.97 -13.42
N ALA A 78 11.86 17.05 -13.15
CA ALA A 78 10.92 17.63 -14.11
C ALA A 78 11.67 18.56 -15.06
N HIS A 79 11.58 18.31 -16.34
CA HIS A 79 12.09 19.18 -17.38
C HIS A 79 10.95 20.10 -17.82
N VAL A 80 11.09 21.37 -17.50
CA VAL A 80 10.07 22.40 -17.71
C VAL A 80 10.55 23.36 -18.78
N GLN A 81 9.68 23.67 -19.73
CA GLN A 81 9.90 24.64 -20.78
C GLN A 81 8.64 25.49 -20.91
N ASP A 82 8.76 26.81 -20.84
CA ASP A 82 7.63 27.76 -20.92
C ASP A 82 6.49 27.44 -19.93
N GLY A 83 6.85 27.00 -18.72
CA GLY A 83 5.88 26.61 -17.66
C GLY A 83 5.19 25.25 -17.87
N ILE A 84 5.64 24.46 -18.84
CA ILE A 84 5.06 23.14 -19.17
C ILE A 84 6.09 22.03 -18.88
N ILE A 85 5.68 20.99 -18.19
CA ILE A 85 6.49 19.77 -17.99
C ILE A 85 6.54 19.00 -19.30
N ILE A 86 7.69 19.05 -19.98
CA ILE A 86 7.88 18.34 -21.26
C ILE A 86 8.37 16.90 -21.06
N ARG A 87 9.08 16.64 -19.95
CA ARG A 87 9.68 15.33 -19.63
C ARG A 87 9.85 15.16 -18.13
N ILE A 88 9.82 13.91 -17.66
CA ILE A 88 10.23 13.53 -16.31
C ILE A 88 11.31 12.45 -16.40
N THR A 89 12.44 12.67 -15.74
CA THR A 89 13.52 11.71 -15.56
C THR A 89 13.66 11.32 -14.09
N SER A 90 14.61 10.47 -13.77
CA SER A 90 14.84 9.97 -12.41
C SER A 90 16.25 10.33 -11.93
N ASP A 91 16.58 9.96 -10.70
CA ASP A 91 17.92 10.09 -10.13
C ASP A 91 18.90 9.14 -10.83
N THR A 92 19.71 9.69 -11.75
CA THR A 92 20.66 8.92 -12.58
C THR A 92 22.01 9.63 -12.75
N ASP A 93 22.21 10.77 -12.10
CA ASP A 93 23.34 11.66 -12.37
C ASP A 93 24.48 11.49 -11.37
N ARG A 94 24.39 10.55 -10.46
CA ARG A 94 25.40 10.27 -9.45
C ARG A 94 25.77 8.79 -9.44
N PRO A 95 26.94 8.43 -8.93
CA PRO A 95 27.31 7.03 -8.77
C PRO A 95 26.26 6.26 -7.97
N ASP A 96 26.13 4.98 -8.25
CA ASP A 96 25.23 4.07 -7.56
C ASP A 96 26.04 3.28 -6.53
N ASP A 97 26.05 3.75 -5.30
CA ASP A 97 26.77 3.15 -4.18
C ASP A 97 25.77 2.49 -3.20
N PRO A 98 26.02 1.27 -2.70
CA PRO A 98 25.19 0.65 -1.68
C PRO A 98 25.01 1.49 -0.40
N LEU A 99 25.98 2.32 -0.06
CA LEU A 99 25.90 3.24 1.09
C LEU A 99 25.09 4.50 0.79
N ASP A 100 25.00 4.93 -0.47
CA ASP A 100 24.16 6.05 -0.93
C ASP A 100 23.54 5.76 -2.31
N PRO A 101 22.61 4.81 -2.42
CA PRO A 101 22.07 4.38 -3.70
C PRO A 101 21.18 5.44 -4.35
N GLN A 102 21.19 5.49 -5.68
CA GLN A 102 20.31 6.37 -6.46
C GLN A 102 18.83 6.08 -6.13
N LEU A 103 18.03 7.13 -5.92
CA LEU A 103 16.60 7.03 -5.59
C LEU A 103 15.73 6.92 -6.86
N ARG A 104 15.90 5.84 -7.60
CA ARG A 104 15.30 5.63 -8.93
C ARG A 104 13.78 5.50 -8.89
N ALA A 105 13.11 6.23 -9.77
CA ALA A 105 11.67 6.12 -9.97
C ALA A 105 11.30 5.05 -10.99
N CYS A 106 10.25 4.28 -10.69
CA CYS A 106 9.65 3.31 -11.59
C CYS A 106 8.82 4.00 -12.71
N VAL A 107 8.20 3.20 -13.57
CA VAL A 107 7.34 3.70 -14.66
C VAL A 107 6.22 4.61 -14.17
N ARG A 108 5.60 4.32 -13.02
CA ARG A 108 4.49 5.12 -12.46
C ARG A 108 4.91 6.55 -12.14
N GLY A 109 6.05 6.74 -11.46
CA GLY A 109 6.57 8.09 -11.18
C GLY A 109 7.01 8.83 -12.44
N ARG A 110 7.73 8.16 -13.36
CA ARG A 110 8.16 8.77 -14.61
C ARG A 110 7.02 9.11 -15.56
N SER A 111 5.87 8.47 -15.38
CA SER A 111 4.66 8.71 -16.16
C SER A 111 3.79 9.84 -15.65
N TYR A 112 4.14 10.42 -14.52
CA TYR A 112 3.28 11.35 -13.78
C TYR A 112 2.87 12.58 -14.59
N ARG A 113 3.68 12.98 -15.58
CA ARG A 113 3.31 14.03 -16.55
C ARG A 113 1.96 13.74 -17.22
N ARG A 114 1.67 12.46 -17.53
CA ARG A 114 0.37 12.07 -18.13
C ARG A 114 -0.80 12.31 -17.19
N ARG A 115 -0.58 12.19 -15.87
CA ARG A 115 -1.58 12.51 -14.87
C ARG A 115 -1.77 14.02 -14.72
N VAL A 116 -0.69 14.80 -14.72
CA VAL A 116 -0.76 16.27 -14.63
C VAL A 116 -1.62 16.86 -15.74
N TYR A 117 -1.43 16.38 -16.96
CA TYR A 117 -2.14 16.88 -18.16
C TYR A 117 -3.25 15.96 -18.66
N ALA A 118 -3.80 15.11 -17.77
CA ALA A 118 -4.91 14.25 -18.14
C ALA A 118 -6.16 15.08 -18.47
N PRO A 119 -6.88 14.77 -19.57
CA PRO A 119 -8.00 15.59 -20.03
C PRO A 119 -9.23 15.54 -19.10
N ASP A 120 -9.32 14.48 -18.29
CA ASP A 120 -10.40 14.22 -17.35
C ASP A 120 -10.12 14.79 -15.94
N ARG A 121 -9.10 15.65 -15.78
CA ARG A 121 -8.87 16.38 -14.53
C ARG A 121 -10.03 17.30 -14.20
N LEU A 122 -10.42 17.33 -12.93
CA LEU A 122 -11.35 18.32 -12.38
C LEU A 122 -10.73 19.72 -12.49
N LYS A 123 -11.55 20.71 -12.84
CA LYS A 123 -11.12 22.08 -13.15
C LYS A 123 -11.71 23.13 -12.23
N SER A 124 -12.92 22.90 -11.78
CA SER A 124 -13.73 23.80 -10.95
C SER A 124 -14.36 23.01 -9.80
N PRO A 125 -14.76 23.65 -8.70
CA PRO A 125 -15.60 23.00 -7.70
C PRO A 125 -16.91 22.52 -8.30
N LEU A 126 -17.39 21.38 -7.81
CA LEU A 126 -18.59 20.74 -8.33
C LEU A 126 -19.60 20.51 -7.21
N ARG A 127 -20.87 20.82 -7.50
CA ARG A 127 -22.03 20.48 -6.67
C ARG A 127 -22.84 19.38 -7.33
N ARG A 128 -23.22 18.38 -6.57
CA ARG A 128 -24.06 17.27 -7.03
C ARG A 128 -25.46 17.78 -7.41
N THR A 129 -25.97 17.31 -8.57
CA THR A 129 -27.32 17.64 -9.07
C THR A 129 -28.21 16.42 -9.23
N GLY A 130 -27.66 15.20 -9.08
CA GLY A 130 -28.40 13.94 -9.16
C GLY A 130 -28.26 13.08 -7.91
N PRO A 131 -28.77 11.85 -7.91
CA PRO A 131 -28.53 10.90 -6.83
C PRO A 131 -27.01 10.67 -6.60
N ARG A 132 -26.61 10.41 -5.37
CA ARG A 132 -25.22 10.03 -5.05
C ARG A 132 -24.82 8.80 -5.86
N GLY A 133 -23.61 8.77 -6.38
CA GLY A 133 -23.11 7.72 -7.24
C GLY A 133 -23.42 7.93 -8.73
N SER A 134 -24.35 8.81 -9.10
CA SER A 134 -24.71 9.06 -10.52
C SER A 134 -23.62 9.75 -11.34
N GLY A 135 -22.74 10.50 -10.69
CA GLY A 135 -21.73 11.33 -11.37
C GLY A 135 -22.29 12.60 -12.03
N LEU A 136 -23.51 13.02 -11.68
CA LEU A 136 -24.15 14.23 -12.19
C LEU A 136 -23.81 15.43 -11.31
N TYR A 137 -23.11 16.39 -11.88
CA TYR A 137 -22.60 17.57 -11.19
C TYR A 137 -22.78 18.83 -12.03
N GLU A 138 -22.82 19.99 -11.37
CA GLU A 138 -22.69 21.30 -11.97
C GLU A 138 -21.47 22.00 -11.39
N GLU A 139 -20.86 22.88 -12.19
CA GLU A 139 -19.77 23.74 -11.73
C GLU A 139 -20.31 24.88 -10.87
N ILE A 140 -19.63 25.13 -9.73
CA ILE A 140 -19.93 26.24 -8.82
C ILE A 140 -18.67 27.07 -8.55
N SER A 141 -18.81 28.22 -7.93
CA SER A 141 -17.65 29.02 -7.50
C SER A 141 -16.93 28.42 -6.30
N TRP A 142 -15.69 28.82 -6.07
CA TRP A 142 -14.95 28.46 -4.86
C TRP A 142 -15.62 29.00 -3.60
N GLU A 143 -16.13 30.23 -3.65
CA GLU A 143 -16.87 30.87 -2.56
C GLU A 143 -18.07 30.03 -2.17
N GLU A 144 -18.93 29.70 -3.14
CA GLU A 144 -20.11 28.88 -2.89
C GLU A 144 -19.74 27.48 -2.34
N ALA A 145 -18.70 26.87 -2.89
CA ALA A 145 -18.25 25.55 -2.44
C ALA A 145 -17.77 25.56 -0.99
N VAL A 146 -16.90 26.50 -0.61
CA VAL A 146 -16.37 26.56 0.76
C VAL A 146 -17.41 27.02 1.76
N ASP A 147 -18.32 27.93 1.38
CA ASP A 147 -19.45 28.35 2.20
C ASP A 147 -20.35 27.15 2.50
N THR A 148 -20.72 26.38 1.49
CA THR A 148 -21.54 25.16 1.65
C THR A 148 -20.87 24.15 2.57
N VAL A 149 -19.57 23.91 2.44
CA VAL A 149 -18.83 22.98 3.30
C VAL A 149 -18.79 23.48 4.74
N ALA A 150 -18.48 24.76 4.95
CA ALA A 150 -18.42 25.35 6.30
C ALA A 150 -19.79 25.34 6.99
N GLU A 151 -20.86 25.70 6.29
CA GLU A 151 -22.24 25.64 6.81
C GLU A 151 -22.62 24.21 7.27
N ASN A 152 -22.29 23.21 6.48
CA ASN A 152 -22.58 21.82 6.86
C ASN A 152 -21.70 21.33 8.02
N LEU A 153 -20.44 21.74 8.11
CA LEU A 153 -19.58 21.45 9.26
C LEU A 153 -20.18 22.07 10.55
N ILE A 154 -20.61 23.33 10.50
CA ILE A 154 -21.27 24.02 11.63
C ILE A 154 -22.57 23.30 11.98
N ARG A 155 -23.44 23.06 11.01
CA ARG A 155 -24.73 22.39 11.22
C ARG A 155 -24.57 21.02 11.89
N VAL A 156 -23.67 20.18 11.38
CA VAL A 156 -23.46 18.84 11.94
C VAL A 156 -22.88 18.91 13.36
N LYS A 157 -21.92 19.82 13.59
CA LYS A 157 -21.36 20.08 14.92
C LYS A 157 -22.44 20.51 15.93
N GLU A 158 -23.30 21.44 15.55
CA GLU A 158 -24.36 21.96 16.41
C GLU A 158 -25.46 20.93 16.69
N THR A 159 -25.76 20.07 15.70
CA THR A 159 -26.85 19.08 15.81
C THR A 159 -26.41 17.80 16.52
N TYR A 160 -25.20 17.30 16.23
CA TYR A 160 -24.75 15.98 16.63
C TYR A 160 -23.42 15.98 17.42
N GLY A 161 -22.71 17.11 17.43
CA GLY A 161 -21.37 17.21 17.98
C GLY A 161 -20.27 16.77 17.00
N ASN A 162 -19.02 17.06 17.37
CA ASN A 162 -17.85 16.78 16.50
C ASN A 162 -17.59 15.27 16.28
N SER A 163 -18.11 14.38 17.15
CA SER A 163 -18.03 12.93 16.95
C SER A 163 -18.83 12.40 15.75
N ALA A 164 -19.73 13.24 15.19
CA ALA A 164 -20.45 12.94 13.94
C ALA A 164 -19.68 13.31 12.67
N ILE A 165 -18.54 14.01 12.80
CA ILE A 165 -17.66 14.40 11.70
C ILE A 165 -16.53 13.38 11.59
N TYR A 166 -16.29 12.84 10.40
CA TYR A 166 -15.27 11.82 10.18
C TYR A 166 -14.42 12.14 8.95
N SER A 167 -13.10 12.12 9.12
CA SER A 167 -12.16 12.16 8.02
C SER A 167 -11.59 10.77 7.79
N HIS A 168 -11.93 10.16 6.64
CA HIS A 168 -11.59 8.77 6.39
C HIS A 168 -10.08 8.59 6.14
N TYR A 169 -9.58 7.41 6.48
CA TYR A 169 -8.22 6.97 6.17
C TYR A 169 -7.93 7.11 4.67
N ALA A 170 -7.03 7.98 4.32
CA ALA A 170 -6.61 8.24 2.94
C ALA A 170 -5.10 8.46 2.86
N THR A 171 -4.45 7.87 1.88
CA THR A 171 -2.99 7.92 1.70
C THR A 171 -2.56 8.32 0.29
N GLY A 172 -3.49 8.86 -0.51
CA GLY A 172 -3.24 9.29 -1.89
C GLY A 172 -2.34 10.53 -2.00
N GLY A 173 -2.36 11.41 -1.00
CA GLY A 173 -1.49 12.57 -0.87
C GLY A 173 -0.23 12.22 -0.09
N GLY A 174 0.90 12.06 -0.76
CA GLY A 174 2.19 11.73 -0.13
C GLY A 174 3.07 12.95 0.18
N SER A 175 2.51 14.15 0.22
CA SER A 175 3.16 15.43 0.52
C SER A 175 2.69 15.97 1.87
N THR A 176 3.51 16.78 2.52
CA THR A 176 3.16 17.47 3.78
C THR A 176 1.97 18.43 3.64
N THR A 177 1.79 19.03 2.47
CA THR A 177 0.71 20.01 2.18
C THR A 177 -0.50 19.39 1.48
N ALA A 178 -0.55 18.07 1.33
CA ALA A 178 -1.62 17.39 0.63
C ALA A 178 -2.20 16.23 1.44
N GLY A 179 -3.50 15.99 1.21
CA GLY A 179 -4.18 14.81 1.69
C GLY A 179 -4.83 14.95 3.07
N SER A 180 -5.09 13.79 3.68
CA SER A 180 -5.85 13.67 4.92
C SER A 180 -5.25 14.44 6.12
N GLY A 181 -3.94 14.72 6.11
CA GLY A 181 -3.29 15.49 7.16
C GLY A 181 -3.76 16.94 7.25
N THR A 182 -4.01 17.59 6.11
CA THR A 182 -4.52 18.97 6.06
C THR A 182 -5.97 19.03 6.53
N ALA A 183 -6.79 18.06 6.10
CA ALA A 183 -8.17 17.92 6.55
C ALA A 183 -8.26 17.61 8.05
N ALA A 184 -7.41 16.71 8.55
CA ALA A 184 -7.35 16.38 9.97
C ALA A 184 -7.04 17.62 10.81
N ARG A 185 -6.00 18.39 10.44
CA ARG A 185 -5.64 19.64 11.13
C ARG A 185 -6.80 20.64 11.17
N LEU A 186 -7.51 20.82 10.04
CA LEU A 186 -8.70 21.69 9.98
C LEU A 186 -9.77 21.24 10.98
N LEU A 187 -10.14 19.97 10.95
CA LEU A 187 -11.21 19.42 11.78
C LEU A 187 -10.83 19.37 13.26
N ASP A 188 -9.56 19.06 13.57
CA ASP A 188 -9.06 19.02 14.94
C ASP A 188 -9.05 20.44 15.56
N LEU A 189 -8.68 21.49 14.80
CA LEU A 189 -8.82 22.89 15.21
C LEU A 189 -10.29 23.34 15.33
N PHE A 190 -11.18 22.81 14.51
CA PHE A 190 -12.62 23.10 14.58
C PHE A 190 -13.32 22.48 15.78
N GLY A 191 -12.60 21.71 16.61
CA GLY A 191 -13.08 21.08 17.85
C GLY A 191 -13.04 19.56 17.82
N GLY A 192 -12.35 18.98 16.87
CA GLY A 192 -12.13 17.53 16.78
C GLY A 192 -13.04 16.83 15.78
N ARG A 193 -12.87 15.53 15.70
CA ARG A 193 -13.60 14.61 14.82
C ARG A 193 -13.57 13.20 15.38
N LEU A 194 -14.48 12.32 14.96
CA LEU A 194 -14.35 10.90 15.24
C LEU A 194 -13.00 10.41 14.67
N GLY A 195 -12.18 9.86 15.54
CA GLY A 195 -10.89 9.28 15.16
C GLY A 195 -11.00 7.91 14.50
N TYR A 196 -9.94 7.47 13.87
CA TYR A 196 -9.80 6.08 13.44
C TYR A 196 -8.46 5.49 13.87
N TYR A 197 -8.38 4.18 13.90
CA TYR A 197 -7.14 3.45 14.08
C TYR A 197 -7.05 2.28 13.09
N ASN A 198 -5.87 1.66 12.99
CA ASN A 198 -5.55 0.70 11.97
C ASN A 198 -5.57 1.29 10.55
N ASN A 199 -5.49 0.43 9.56
CA ASN A 199 -5.42 0.83 8.15
C ASN A 199 -5.74 -0.36 7.25
N TYR A 200 -5.94 -0.09 5.95
CA TYR A 200 -6.22 -1.13 4.95
C TYR A 200 -4.97 -1.94 4.53
N SER A 201 -3.77 -1.47 4.86
CA SER A 201 -2.54 -2.06 4.31
C SER A 201 -1.95 -3.15 5.18
N TRP A 202 -1.95 -2.98 6.51
CA TRP A 202 -1.09 -3.73 7.43
C TRP A 202 -1.63 -3.84 8.86
N ALA A 203 -2.95 -3.75 9.03
CA ALA A 203 -3.58 -3.78 10.36
C ALA A 203 -3.22 -5.04 11.15
N CYS A 204 -3.29 -6.22 10.53
CA CYS A 204 -3.00 -7.46 11.25
C CYS A 204 -1.54 -7.53 11.69
N VAL A 205 -0.59 -7.15 10.83
CA VAL A 205 0.84 -7.17 11.21
C VAL A 205 1.16 -6.09 12.24
N GLN A 206 0.48 -4.93 12.19
CA GLN A 206 0.64 -3.84 13.15
C GLN A 206 0.21 -4.24 14.57
N VAL A 207 -0.86 -5.02 14.66
CA VAL A 207 -1.40 -5.46 15.96
C VAL A 207 -0.71 -6.75 16.43
N ALA A 208 -0.46 -7.70 15.54
CA ALA A 208 0.09 -9.00 15.91
C ALA A 208 1.59 -8.94 16.29
N THR A 209 2.40 -8.12 15.61
CA THR A 209 3.83 -8.04 15.90
C THR A 209 4.12 -7.65 17.36
N PRO A 210 3.46 -6.63 17.94
CA PRO A 210 3.66 -6.29 19.36
C PRO A 210 3.20 -7.37 20.35
N THR A 211 2.30 -8.29 19.97
CA THR A 211 1.93 -9.40 20.87
C THR A 211 3.05 -10.44 21.01
N VAL A 212 4.08 -10.34 20.17
CA VAL A 212 5.25 -11.23 20.22
C VAL A 212 6.49 -10.50 20.75
N TYR A 213 6.69 -9.25 20.31
CA TYR A 213 7.93 -8.49 20.61
C TYR A 213 7.72 -7.23 21.44
N GLY A 214 6.48 -6.85 21.76
CA GLY A 214 6.16 -5.59 22.43
C GLY A 214 6.31 -4.36 21.55
N THR A 215 6.86 -4.47 20.35
CA THR A 215 7.20 -3.35 19.46
C THR A 215 6.91 -3.66 18.01
N GLN A 216 6.79 -2.60 17.20
CA GLN A 216 6.73 -2.69 15.73
C GLN A 216 8.11 -2.54 15.08
N ASN A 217 9.14 -2.18 15.84
CA ASN A 217 10.49 -1.96 15.35
C ASN A 217 11.28 -3.28 15.33
N THR A 218 10.97 -4.15 14.38
CA THR A 218 11.55 -5.48 14.27
C THR A 218 12.45 -5.65 13.04
N GLY A 219 12.57 -4.62 12.21
CA GLY A 219 13.40 -4.64 11.01
C GLY A 219 14.83 -4.23 11.26
N GLN A 220 15.70 -4.56 10.33
CA GLN A 220 17.10 -4.15 10.27
C GLN A 220 17.34 -3.32 9.01
N SER A 221 18.52 -2.68 8.94
CA SER A 221 18.97 -1.98 7.74
C SER A 221 18.88 -2.87 6.50
N ARG A 222 18.51 -2.29 5.37
CA ARG A 222 18.57 -3.02 4.09
C ARG A 222 20.01 -3.39 3.71
N LEU A 223 21.01 -2.63 4.18
CA LEU A 223 22.40 -2.98 3.97
C LEU A 223 22.76 -4.28 4.72
N ASP A 224 22.15 -4.53 5.87
CA ASP A 224 22.36 -5.75 6.65
C ASP A 224 21.84 -7.02 5.93
N TRP A 225 20.91 -6.89 4.98
CA TRP A 225 20.46 -8.02 4.16
C TRP A 225 21.60 -8.69 3.38
N LEU A 226 22.69 -7.95 3.09
CA LEU A 226 23.87 -8.48 2.42
C LEU A 226 24.60 -9.53 3.26
N ASN A 227 24.37 -9.54 4.57
CA ASN A 227 24.92 -10.55 5.48
C ASN A 227 24.11 -11.86 5.48
N SER A 228 22.85 -11.85 4.99
CA SER A 228 21.98 -13.03 4.96
C SER A 228 22.54 -14.13 4.02
N LYS A 229 22.36 -15.39 4.40
CA LYS A 229 22.69 -16.56 3.56
C LYS A 229 21.47 -17.13 2.85
N LEU A 230 20.28 -16.97 3.46
CA LEU A 230 19.00 -17.40 2.93
C LEU A 230 17.98 -16.30 3.17
N ILE A 231 17.21 -15.96 2.13
CA ILE A 231 16.09 -15.01 2.20
C ILE A 231 14.82 -15.73 1.74
N LEU A 232 13.91 -15.99 2.67
CA LEU A 232 12.56 -16.45 2.37
C LEU A 232 11.66 -15.23 2.11
N MET A 233 11.30 -15.02 0.86
CA MET A 233 10.40 -13.96 0.42
C MET A 233 8.95 -14.47 0.45
N TRP A 234 8.29 -14.35 1.61
CA TRP A 234 6.97 -14.92 1.85
C TRP A 234 5.85 -13.93 1.53
N GLY A 235 5.12 -14.15 0.41
CA GLY A 235 4.09 -13.22 -0.07
C GLY A 235 4.63 -11.80 -0.32
N TRP A 236 5.92 -11.66 -0.59
CA TRP A 236 6.61 -10.39 -0.74
C TRP A 236 7.10 -10.16 -2.18
N ASN A 237 6.56 -9.13 -2.83
CA ASN A 237 6.81 -8.84 -4.24
C ASN A 237 7.24 -7.38 -4.47
N PRO A 238 8.46 -6.99 -4.06
CA PRO A 238 8.95 -5.61 -4.19
C PRO A 238 9.11 -5.13 -5.65
N ALA A 239 9.14 -6.03 -6.64
CA ALA A 239 9.18 -5.65 -8.04
C ALA A 239 7.89 -4.94 -8.51
N GLU A 240 6.75 -5.26 -7.92
CA GLU A 240 5.44 -4.67 -8.27
C GLU A 240 4.97 -3.67 -7.21
N MET A 241 5.06 -4.03 -5.92
CA MET A 241 4.57 -3.19 -4.82
C MET A 241 5.56 -2.13 -4.34
N ILE A 242 6.84 -2.25 -4.70
CA ILE A 242 7.98 -1.39 -4.33
C ILE A 242 8.47 -1.59 -2.90
N ASP A 243 7.64 -1.42 -1.89
CA ASP A 243 7.99 -1.55 -0.46
C ASP A 243 9.22 -0.72 -0.04
N GLY A 244 9.20 0.55 -0.43
CA GLY A 244 10.33 1.47 -0.24
C GLY A 244 11.25 1.57 -1.45
N THR A 245 11.83 2.74 -1.63
CA THR A 245 12.82 2.97 -2.70
C THR A 245 13.99 2.03 -2.52
N ASN A 246 14.46 1.42 -3.62
CA ASN A 246 15.64 0.54 -3.65
C ASN A 246 15.49 -0.83 -2.97
N THR A 247 14.32 -1.26 -2.54
CA THR A 247 14.14 -2.60 -1.94
C THR A 247 14.65 -3.70 -2.86
N MET A 248 14.27 -3.70 -4.14
CA MET A 248 14.80 -4.66 -5.12
C MET A 248 16.31 -4.56 -5.34
N TYR A 249 16.87 -3.36 -5.25
CA TYR A 249 18.29 -3.15 -5.36
C TYR A 249 19.05 -3.90 -4.26
N PHE A 250 18.63 -3.74 -3.00
CA PHE A 250 19.29 -4.40 -1.87
C PHE A 250 19.11 -5.92 -1.87
N VAL A 251 17.96 -6.46 -2.28
CA VAL A 251 17.82 -7.92 -2.47
C VAL A 251 18.77 -8.44 -3.55
N LYS A 252 18.95 -7.68 -4.64
CA LYS A 252 19.96 -8.04 -5.67
C LYS A 252 21.38 -8.00 -5.13
N GLN A 253 21.72 -7.01 -4.30
CA GLN A 253 23.04 -6.93 -3.66
C GLN A 253 23.26 -8.11 -2.69
N ALA A 254 22.28 -8.47 -1.89
CA ALA A 254 22.33 -9.65 -1.00
C ALA A 254 22.58 -10.94 -1.80
N ARG A 255 21.89 -11.13 -2.94
CA ARG A 255 22.14 -12.25 -3.85
C ARG A 255 23.56 -12.22 -4.43
N ALA A 256 24.03 -11.06 -4.83
CA ALA A 256 25.41 -10.90 -5.32
C ALA A 256 26.44 -11.22 -4.22
N ALA A 257 26.10 -10.99 -2.95
CA ALA A 257 26.89 -11.38 -1.78
C ALA A 257 26.76 -12.89 -1.42
N GLY A 258 25.93 -13.66 -2.14
CA GLY A 258 25.79 -15.10 -1.99
C GLY A 258 24.53 -15.58 -1.26
N ALA A 259 23.57 -14.70 -0.95
CA ALA A 259 22.30 -15.11 -0.37
C ALA A 259 21.47 -15.92 -1.39
N LYS A 260 20.97 -17.08 -0.99
CA LYS A 260 19.94 -17.82 -1.71
C LYS A 260 18.59 -17.17 -1.45
N THR A 261 17.73 -17.04 -2.47
CA THR A 261 16.40 -16.47 -2.34
C THR A 261 15.31 -17.45 -2.78
N ILE A 262 14.33 -17.66 -1.92
CA ILE A 262 13.16 -18.51 -2.18
C ILE A 262 11.92 -17.66 -2.07
N VAL A 263 11.09 -17.63 -3.12
CA VAL A 263 9.80 -16.93 -3.12
C VAL A 263 8.68 -17.92 -2.87
N ILE A 264 7.90 -17.66 -1.82
CA ILE A 264 6.69 -18.43 -1.45
C ILE A 264 5.49 -17.54 -1.72
N ASP A 265 4.73 -17.84 -2.79
CA ASP A 265 3.63 -16.97 -3.27
C ASP A 265 2.74 -17.81 -4.23
N PRO A 266 1.41 -17.68 -4.22
CA PRO A 266 0.56 -18.40 -5.16
C PRO A 266 0.83 -18.04 -6.63
N ARG A 267 1.52 -16.93 -6.88
CA ARG A 267 1.92 -16.46 -8.21
C ARG A 267 3.43 -16.51 -8.40
N HIS A 268 3.87 -16.87 -9.60
CA HIS A 268 5.23 -16.61 -10.05
C HIS A 268 5.37 -15.13 -10.40
N THR A 269 5.60 -14.31 -9.38
CA THR A 269 5.60 -12.84 -9.42
C THR A 269 6.77 -12.26 -10.21
N MET A 270 6.76 -10.94 -10.45
CA MET A 270 7.93 -10.28 -11.06
C MET A 270 9.16 -10.33 -10.14
N SER A 271 8.98 -10.38 -8.83
CA SER A 271 10.09 -10.64 -7.90
C SER A 271 10.61 -12.08 -8.03
N ALA A 272 9.74 -13.06 -8.18
CA ALA A 272 10.17 -14.43 -8.45
C ALA A 272 10.98 -14.53 -9.74
N VAL A 273 10.54 -13.88 -10.83
CA VAL A 273 11.29 -13.84 -12.10
C VAL A 273 12.67 -13.20 -11.95
N GLY A 274 12.79 -12.12 -11.18
CA GLY A 274 14.00 -11.30 -11.15
C GLY A 274 14.94 -11.56 -9.98
N LEU A 275 14.47 -12.23 -8.93
CA LEU A 275 15.20 -12.37 -7.66
C LEU A 275 15.26 -13.81 -7.14
N ALA A 276 14.31 -14.71 -7.46
CA ALA A 276 14.26 -16.02 -6.85
C ALA A 276 15.24 -17.02 -7.50
N ASP A 277 15.83 -17.86 -6.65
CA ASP A 277 16.48 -19.10 -7.07
C ASP A 277 15.45 -20.25 -7.14
N GLU A 278 14.36 -20.12 -6.36
CA GLU A 278 13.25 -21.07 -6.33
C GLU A 278 11.93 -20.35 -6.07
N TRP A 279 10.85 -20.81 -6.69
CA TRP A 279 9.49 -20.39 -6.43
C TRP A 279 8.65 -21.57 -5.95
N ILE A 280 7.95 -21.38 -4.84
CA ILE A 280 7.07 -22.36 -4.21
C ILE A 280 5.65 -21.81 -4.26
N PRO A 281 4.76 -22.35 -5.11
CA PRO A 281 3.35 -21.99 -5.10
C PRO A 281 2.69 -22.52 -3.82
N ILE A 282 1.99 -21.65 -3.11
CA ILE A 282 1.25 -21.98 -1.90
C ILE A 282 -0.20 -21.52 -2.03
N ARG A 283 -1.15 -22.33 -1.55
CA ARG A 283 -2.55 -21.94 -1.53
C ARG A 283 -2.78 -20.74 -0.60
N PRO A 284 -3.50 -19.70 -1.05
CA PRO A 284 -3.75 -18.51 -0.23
C PRO A 284 -4.44 -18.85 1.09
N GLY A 285 -3.98 -18.21 2.20
CA GLY A 285 -4.54 -18.39 3.54
C GLY A 285 -4.06 -19.63 4.29
N THR A 286 -3.11 -20.39 3.73
CA THR A 286 -2.56 -21.60 4.35
C THR A 286 -1.11 -21.44 4.78
N ASP A 287 -0.61 -20.23 4.73
CA ASP A 287 0.77 -19.89 5.09
C ASP A 287 1.14 -20.36 6.51
N THR A 288 0.20 -20.17 7.46
CA THR A 288 0.39 -20.60 8.86
C THR A 288 0.54 -22.13 8.97
N ALA A 289 -0.15 -22.91 8.12
CA ALA A 289 -0.03 -24.36 8.11
C ALA A 289 1.37 -24.80 7.63
N MET A 290 1.90 -24.19 6.57
CA MET A 290 3.26 -24.48 6.10
C MET A 290 4.29 -24.09 7.15
N MET A 291 4.16 -22.93 7.80
CA MET A 291 5.07 -22.49 8.86
C MET A 291 5.00 -23.40 10.09
N ALA A 292 3.81 -23.88 10.48
CA ALA A 292 3.64 -24.85 11.56
C ALA A 292 4.34 -26.18 11.25
N ALA A 293 4.24 -26.66 10.01
CA ALA A 293 4.92 -27.88 9.58
C ALA A 293 6.46 -27.70 9.50
N MET A 294 6.93 -26.51 9.14
CA MET A 294 8.36 -26.18 9.26
C MET A 294 8.80 -26.24 10.73
N ALA A 295 8.01 -25.68 11.66
CA ALA A 295 8.29 -25.78 13.10
C ALA A 295 8.28 -27.24 13.58
N TYR A 296 7.38 -28.08 13.07
CA TYR A 296 7.38 -29.53 13.36
C TYR A 296 8.72 -30.19 12.98
N VAL A 297 9.22 -29.92 11.77
CA VAL A 297 10.51 -30.41 11.30
C VAL A 297 11.66 -29.91 12.18
N LEU A 298 11.67 -28.61 12.50
CA LEU A 298 12.69 -28.00 13.36
C LEU A 298 12.73 -28.69 14.74
N ILE A 299 11.58 -28.94 15.35
CA ILE A 299 11.45 -29.56 16.68
C ILE A 299 11.86 -31.03 16.63
N THR A 300 11.30 -31.81 15.69
CA THR A 300 11.48 -33.24 15.67
C THR A 300 12.86 -33.69 15.19
N GLU A 301 13.54 -32.87 14.42
CA GLU A 301 14.91 -33.15 13.92
C GLU A 301 15.99 -32.45 14.76
N GLY A 302 15.64 -31.78 15.87
CA GLY A 302 16.58 -31.10 16.75
C GLY A 302 17.32 -29.92 16.10
N LEU A 303 16.63 -29.20 15.24
CA LEU A 303 17.16 -28.04 14.49
C LEU A 303 16.79 -26.70 15.11
N ILE A 304 16.17 -26.70 16.30
CA ILE A 304 15.89 -25.50 17.08
C ILE A 304 17.15 -25.01 17.82
N ASP A 305 17.21 -23.71 18.04
CA ASP A 305 18.20 -23.09 18.92
C ASP A 305 17.68 -23.17 20.37
N GLU A 306 18.05 -24.28 21.06
CA GLU A 306 17.62 -24.55 22.44
C GLU A 306 18.01 -23.42 23.40
N ASN A 307 19.17 -22.79 23.20
CA ASN A 307 19.58 -21.68 24.04
C ASN A 307 18.65 -20.48 23.83
N PHE A 308 18.23 -20.22 22.59
CA PHE A 308 17.34 -19.09 22.30
C PHE A 308 15.95 -19.30 22.93
N VAL A 309 15.33 -20.45 22.70
CA VAL A 309 13.98 -20.72 23.21
C VAL A 309 13.92 -20.79 24.72
N ASN A 310 14.96 -21.23 25.37
CA ASN A 310 15.02 -21.37 26.83
C ASN A 310 15.40 -20.06 27.55
N THR A 311 16.14 -19.17 26.89
CA THR A 311 16.62 -17.91 27.51
C THR A 311 15.80 -16.70 27.13
N TYR A 312 15.32 -16.62 25.87
CA TYR A 312 14.77 -15.40 25.30
C TYR A 312 13.28 -15.50 24.95
N ALA A 313 12.66 -16.68 25.11
CA ALA A 313 11.27 -16.86 24.70
C ALA A 313 10.41 -17.44 25.83
N LEU A 314 9.10 -17.17 25.77
CA LEU A 314 8.09 -17.64 26.70
C LEU A 314 6.97 -18.35 25.95
N GLY A 315 6.50 -19.51 26.48
CA GLY A 315 5.38 -20.26 25.91
C GLY A 315 5.76 -21.26 24.81
N PHE A 316 7.06 -21.57 24.65
CA PHE A 316 7.51 -22.58 23.70
C PHE A 316 7.07 -23.98 24.13
N ASP A 317 7.37 -24.39 25.37
CA ASP A 317 6.99 -25.67 25.91
C ASP A 317 6.41 -25.56 27.35
N ALA A 318 6.08 -26.68 27.96
CA ALA A 318 5.45 -26.71 29.27
C ALA A 318 6.32 -26.12 30.40
N ASP A 319 7.65 -26.20 30.26
CA ASP A 319 8.59 -25.70 31.27
C ASP A 319 8.74 -24.17 31.21
N HIS A 320 8.38 -23.56 30.10
CA HIS A 320 8.53 -22.12 29.84
C HIS A 320 7.19 -21.42 29.68
N MET A 321 6.13 -21.90 30.33
CA MET A 321 4.83 -21.24 30.30
C MET A 321 4.79 -20.02 31.23
N PRO A 322 4.02 -18.95 30.89
CA PRO A 322 3.88 -17.80 31.78
C PRO A 322 3.15 -18.15 33.08
N ALA A 323 3.48 -17.42 34.15
CA ALA A 323 2.82 -17.58 35.45
C ALA A 323 1.30 -17.41 35.33
N GLY A 324 0.55 -18.35 35.91
CA GLY A 324 -0.91 -18.44 35.82
C GLY A 324 -1.45 -19.17 34.58
N TYR A 325 -0.57 -19.61 33.67
CA TYR A 325 -0.90 -20.36 32.47
C TYR A 325 -0.11 -21.68 32.34
N GLU A 326 0.43 -22.20 33.42
CA GLU A 326 1.32 -23.39 33.47
C GLU A 326 0.64 -24.64 32.88
N ASN A 327 -0.69 -24.72 32.93
CA ASN A 327 -1.46 -25.82 32.35
C ASN A 327 -2.09 -25.49 30.99
N ALA A 328 -1.79 -24.34 30.43
CA ALA A 328 -2.28 -23.96 29.12
C ALA A 328 -1.49 -24.69 28.00
N GLU A 329 -2.04 -24.69 26.81
CA GLU A 329 -1.39 -25.30 25.64
C GLU A 329 -0.14 -24.50 25.26
N SER A 330 1.02 -25.17 25.27
CA SER A 330 2.27 -24.60 24.76
C SER A 330 2.37 -24.74 23.24
N PHE A 331 3.23 -23.94 22.63
CA PHE A 331 3.45 -23.99 21.18
C PHE A 331 3.94 -25.37 20.72
N LYS A 332 4.89 -25.96 21.44
CA LYS A 332 5.44 -27.30 21.15
C LYS A 332 4.36 -28.38 21.23
N ALA A 333 3.51 -28.34 22.26
CA ALA A 333 2.39 -29.25 22.39
C ALA A 333 1.40 -29.17 21.21
N TYR A 334 1.07 -27.98 20.78
CA TYR A 334 0.25 -27.77 19.57
C TYR A 334 0.92 -28.34 18.32
N ILE A 335 2.21 -28.03 18.10
CA ILE A 335 2.93 -28.48 16.89
C ILE A 335 3.05 -30.02 16.85
N LEU A 336 3.32 -30.65 17.99
CA LEU A 336 3.43 -32.11 18.08
C LEU A 336 2.08 -32.83 18.12
N GLY A 337 0.96 -32.09 18.22
CA GLY A 337 -0.40 -32.67 18.30
C GLY A 337 -0.72 -33.30 19.68
N GLU A 338 -0.02 -32.91 20.72
CA GLU A 338 -0.25 -33.42 22.07
C GLU A 338 -1.56 -32.93 22.65
N SER A 339 -2.01 -31.74 22.22
CA SER A 339 -3.22 -31.09 22.72
C SER A 339 -4.49 -31.41 21.91
N ASP A 340 -4.37 -31.58 20.58
CA ASP A 340 -5.51 -31.77 19.66
C ASP A 340 -5.50 -33.13 18.92
N GLY A 341 -4.47 -33.97 19.18
CA GLY A 341 -4.30 -35.26 18.52
C GLY A 341 -3.82 -35.18 17.06
N VAL A 342 -3.47 -33.99 16.56
CA VAL A 342 -3.11 -33.74 15.17
C VAL A 342 -1.71 -33.15 15.06
N PRO A 343 -0.64 -33.95 14.89
CA PRO A 343 0.69 -33.45 14.63
C PRO A 343 0.75 -32.61 13.36
N LYS A 344 1.37 -31.44 13.41
CA LYS A 344 1.46 -30.49 12.29
C LYS A 344 2.57 -30.88 11.31
N THR A 345 2.52 -32.14 10.83
CA THR A 345 3.54 -32.72 9.95
C THR A 345 3.56 -32.05 8.57
N PRO A 346 4.64 -32.18 7.79
CA PRO A 346 4.64 -31.74 6.39
C PRO A 346 3.52 -32.36 5.55
N ALA A 347 3.16 -33.65 5.78
CA ALA A 347 2.04 -34.29 5.08
C ALA A 347 0.68 -33.69 5.44
N TRP A 348 0.46 -33.35 6.73
CA TRP A 348 -0.72 -32.61 7.15
C TRP A 348 -0.80 -31.25 6.45
N ALA A 349 0.31 -30.51 6.36
CA ALA A 349 0.32 -29.20 5.74
C ALA A 349 0.15 -29.27 4.21
N GLU A 350 0.63 -30.33 3.54
CA GLU A 350 0.42 -30.53 2.09
C GLU A 350 -1.06 -30.55 1.71
N GLU A 351 -1.93 -31.15 2.52
CA GLU A 351 -3.38 -31.21 2.29
C GLU A 351 -4.00 -29.81 2.18
N TYR A 352 -3.53 -28.85 2.97
CA TYR A 352 -4.02 -27.47 2.95
C TYR A 352 -3.30 -26.61 1.92
N THR A 353 -1.98 -26.68 1.91
CA THR A 353 -1.13 -25.74 1.18
C THR A 353 -1.00 -26.06 -0.31
N GLY A 354 -1.17 -27.34 -0.68
CA GLY A 354 -0.82 -27.85 -1.99
C GLY A 354 0.70 -27.87 -2.25
N VAL A 355 1.52 -27.57 -1.25
CA VAL A 355 2.98 -27.68 -1.33
C VAL A 355 3.38 -29.11 -0.92
N PRO A 356 4.17 -29.85 -1.75
CA PRO A 356 4.57 -31.21 -1.40
C PRO A 356 5.26 -31.31 -0.06
N ALA A 357 4.93 -32.34 0.72
CA ALA A 357 5.49 -32.57 2.08
C ALA A 357 7.01 -32.56 2.11
N ASP A 358 7.64 -33.19 1.11
CA ASP A 358 9.11 -33.21 0.98
C ASP A 358 9.68 -31.79 0.76
N THR A 359 8.96 -30.93 0.03
CA THR A 359 9.36 -29.54 -0.16
C THR A 359 9.25 -28.75 1.14
N ILE A 360 8.15 -28.91 1.88
CA ILE A 360 7.97 -28.27 3.20
C ILE A 360 9.07 -28.70 4.15
N ALA A 361 9.33 -30.01 4.25
CA ALA A 361 10.38 -30.56 5.11
C ALA A 361 11.76 -30.05 4.72
N ARG A 362 12.07 -30.00 3.43
CA ARG A 362 13.34 -29.46 2.93
C ARG A 362 13.51 -27.98 3.27
N ILE A 363 12.49 -27.15 3.08
CA ILE A 363 12.57 -25.72 3.42
C ILE A 363 12.71 -25.53 4.93
N GLY A 364 11.99 -26.30 5.73
CA GLY A 364 12.15 -26.30 7.19
C GLY A 364 13.59 -26.60 7.61
N ARG A 365 14.20 -27.66 7.07
CA ARG A 365 15.61 -28.02 7.33
C ARG A 365 16.57 -26.95 6.82
N GLU A 366 16.35 -26.44 5.60
CA GLU A 366 17.19 -25.40 5.03
C GLU A 366 17.18 -24.13 5.89
N TYR A 367 16.00 -23.70 6.35
CA TYR A 367 15.85 -22.56 7.25
C TYR A 367 16.48 -22.80 8.62
N GLY A 368 16.37 -24.01 9.18
CA GLY A 368 16.94 -24.39 10.47
C GLY A 368 18.45 -24.54 10.47
N THR A 369 19.03 -24.91 9.32
CA THR A 369 20.50 -25.18 9.21
C THR A 369 21.29 -24.04 8.58
N THR A 370 20.61 -23.06 7.96
CA THR A 370 21.24 -21.88 7.35
C THR A 370 21.17 -20.70 8.33
N LYS A 371 22.32 -20.20 8.77
CA LYS A 371 22.39 -19.06 9.68
C LYS A 371 23.46 -18.07 9.20
N PRO A 372 23.19 -16.76 9.06
CA PRO A 372 21.90 -16.11 9.29
C PRO A 372 20.91 -16.32 8.14
N ALA A 373 19.62 -16.44 8.49
CA ALA A 373 18.52 -16.56 7.56
C ALA A 373 17.45 -15.49 7.85
N MET A 374 16.89 -14.93 6.78
CA MET A 374 15.86 -13.93 6.81
C MET A 374 14.53 -14.52 6.31
N LEU A 375 13.46 -14.42 7.11
CA LEU A 375 12.10 -14.68 6.69
C LEU A 375 11.36 -13.34 6.61
N TYR A 376 11.09 -12.87 5.40
CA TYR A 376 10.39 -11.59 5.20
C TYR A 376 8.94 -11.82 4.81
N GLN A 377 8.02 -11.37 5.65
CA GLN A 377 6.58 -11.43 5.41
C GLN A 377 6.11 -10.22 4.60
N GLY A 378 5.54 -10.47 3.43
CA GLY A 378 4.82 -9.45 2.66
C GLY A 378 3.44 -9.15 3.26
N TYR A 379 2.85 -8.02 2.89
CA TYR A 379 1.57 -7.60 3.45
C TYR A 379 0.34 -8.30 2.84
N GLY A 380 0.51 -9.04 1.75
CA GLY A 380 -0.59 -9.80 1.14
C GLY A 380 -1.15 -10.87 2.06
N ILE A 381 -0.27 -11.63 2.70
CA ILE A 381 -0.62 -12.79 3.53
C ILE A 381 -1.38 -12.42 4.82
N GLN A 382 -1.29 -11.17 5.29
CA GLN A 382 -1.96 -10.73 6.52
C GLN A 382 -3.29 -9.99 6.26
N ARG A 383 -3.64 -9.67 4.99
CA ARG A 383 -4.93 -9.06 4.63
C ARG A 383 -6.02 -10.12 4.43
N ARG A 384 -6.11 -11.03 5.38
CA ARG A 384 -6.93 -12.23 5.30
C ARG A 384 -7.68 -12.47 6.62
N ALA A 385 -8.59 -13.42 6.60
CA ALA A 385 -9.48 -13.76 7.69
C ALA A 385 -8.81 -13.86 9.06
N TYR A 386 -7.71 -14.56 9.16
CA TYR A 386 -6.94 -14.73 10.39
C TYR A 386 -5.49 -14.29 10.18
N GLY A 387 -5.32 -13.13 9.51
CA GLY A 387 -4.02 -12.61 9.14
C GLY A 387 -3.05 -12.38 10.29
N GLU A 388 -3.55 -12.21 11.50
CA GLU A 388 -2.75 -12.12 12.72
C GLU A 388 -1.97 -13.41 13.01
N GLN A 389 -2.55 -14.57 12.69
CA GLN A 389 -1.94 -15.86 12.99
C GLN A 389 -0.71 -16.11 12.11
N VAL A 390 -0.78 -15.78 10.82
CA VAL A 390 0.38 -15.93 9.93
C VAL A 390 1.52 -15.02 10.36
N VAL A 391 1.20 -13.78 10.80
CA VAL A 391 2.22 -12.85 11.30
C VAL A 391 2.91 -13.41 12.53
N ARG A 392 2.15 -13.86 13.53
CA ARG A 392 2.69 -14.43 14.77
C ARG A 392 3.52 -15.69 14.51
N MET A 393 3.04 -16.60 13.66
CA MET A 393 3.78 -17.81 13.29
C MET A 393 5.09 -17.46 12.59
N GLY A 394 5.08 -16.46 11.71
CA GLY A 394 6.29 -15.97 11.04
C GLY A 394 7.26 -15.27 11.99
N CYS A 395 6.82 -14.73 13.12
CA CYS A 395 7.70 -14.24 14.19
C CYS A 395 8.29 -15.36 15.05
N VAL A 396 7.59 -16.47 15.21
CA VAL A 396 8.07 -17.63 16.00
C VAL A 396 9.20 -18.36 15.29
N LEU A 397 9.14 -18.56 13.97
CA LEU A 397 10.18 -19.30 13.25
C LEU A 397 11.61 -18.75 13.45
N PRO A 398 11.89 -17.45 13.35
CA PRO A 398 13.20 -16.90 13.65
C PRO A 398 13.59 -17.04 15.13
N ALA A 399 12.62 -17.06 16.05
CA ALA A 399 12.88 -17.37 17.47
C ALA A 399 13.31 -18.83 17.67
N LEU A 400 12.66 -19.78 16.98
CA LEU A 400 13.06 -21.18 17.05
C LEU A 400 14.47 -21.45 16.53
N THR A 401 14.96 -20.62 15.61
CA THR A 401 16.25 -20.84 14.94
C THR A 401 17.34 -19.86 15.38
N GLY A 402 17.03 -18.95 16.33
CA GLY A 402 17.97 -17.93 16.81
C GLY A 402 18.42 -16.94 15.71
N ASN A 403 17.55 -16.63 14.74
CA ASN A 403 17.82 -15.66 13.68
C ASN A 403 17.42 -14.23 14.08
N ILE A 404 17.22 -13.96 15.36
CA ILE A 404 16.91 -12.65 15.95
C ILE A 404 18.15 -12.08 16.59
N GLY A 405 18.41 -10.78 16.43
CA GLY A 405 19.50 -10.08 17.10
C GLY A 405 20.88 -10.34 16.53
N ILE A 406 20.98 -10.91 15.35
CA ILE A 406 22.24 -11.19 14.65
C ILE A 406 22.28 -10.51 13.27
N PRO A 407 23.49 -10.10 12.79
CA PRO A 407 23.64 -9.56 11.45
C PRO A 407 23.16 -10.56 10.38
N GLY A 408 22.35 -10.05 9.43
CA GLY A 408 21.76 -10.88 8.35
C GLY A 408 20.60 -11.78 8.78
N GLY A 409 20.26 -11.81 10.08
CA GLY A 409 19.03 -12.42 10.58
C GLY A 409 17.83 -11.49 10.43
N TRP A 410 16.64 -11.97 10.81
CA TRP A 410 15.42 -11.17 10.69
C TRP A 410 14.32 -11.64 11.64
N ALA A 411 13.83 -10.74 12.48
CA ALA A 411 12.78 -11.05 13.47
C ALA A 411 11.38 -11.22 12.85
N SER A 412 11.20 -10.84 11.56
CA SER A 412 9.90 -10.89 10.89
C SER A 412 8.88 -9.86 11.45
N GLY A 413 7.59 -10.07 11.24
CA GLY A 413 6.57 -9.12 11.66
C GLY A 413 6.51 -7.89 10.77
N ILE A 414 6.17 -6.74 11.35
CA ILE A 414 5.98 -5.49 10.59
C ILE A 414 7.29 -4.91 10.04
N ALA A 415 8.39 -5.17 10.70
CA ALA A 415 9.72 -4.86 10.24
C ALA A 415 9.97 -3.36 9.93
N PHE A 416 9.57 -2.45 10.82
CA PHE A 416 10.10 -1.09 10.78
C PHE A 416 11.59 -1.12 11.07
N ALA A 417 12.36 -0.34 10.30
CA ALA A 417 13.79 -0.23 10.50
C ALA A 417 14.13 0.44 11.84
N ILE A 418 15.20 -0.02 12.46
CA ILE A 418 15.71 0.52 13.70
C ILE A 418 16.88 1.46 13.39
N GLY A 419 16.91 2.62 14.06
CA GLY A 419 18.04 3.54 14.17
C GLY A 419 18.84 3.85 12.89
N GLY A 420 19.31 5.08 12.71
CA GLY A 420 20.22 5.45 11.63
C GLY A 420 19.65 5.46 10.20
N GLU A 421 18.47 4.88 9.98
CA GLU A 421 17.82 4.82 8.64
C GLU A 421 16.62 5.74 8.51
N SER A 422 16.45 6.70 9.40
CA SER A 422 15.38 7.68 9.30
C SER A 422 15.98 9.08 9.17
N ALA A 423 15.77 9.72 8.04
CA ALA A 423 16.07 11.15 7.93
C ALA A 423 15.05 11.95 8.74
N PRO A 424 15.49 12.92 9.57
CA PRO A 424 14.57 13.83 10.25
C PRO A 424 13.56 14.43 9.28
N GLY A 425 12.34 14.67 9.74
CA GLY A 425 11.26 15.25 8.94
C GLY A 425 10.78 16.55 9.55
N ALA A 426 10.08 17.35 8.75
CA ALA A 426 9.33 18.50 9.18
C ALA A 426 7.89 18.39 8.68
N GLY A 427 6.98 19.10 9.33
CA GLY A 427 5.56 19.11 9.00
C GLY A 427 4.83 20.17 9.81
N PHE A 428 3.52 20.21 9.68
CA PHE A 428 2.68 21.10 10.49
C PHE A 428 2.79 20.74 11.97
N PRO A 429 2.70 21.71 12.87
CA PRO A 429 2.54 21.46 14.31
C PRO A 429 1.33 20.56 14.57
N SER A 430 1.50 19.63 15.49
CA SER A 430 0.43 18.71 15.88
C SER A 430 -0.70 19.46 16.59
N VAL A 431 -1.94 19.12 16.22
CA VAL A 431 -3.15 19.56 16.90
C VAL A 431 -3.78 18.34 17.57
N ALA A 432 -4.12 18.46 18.84
CA ALA A 432 -4.79 17.38 19.55
C ALA A 432 -6.26 17.27 19.08
N ASN A 433 -6.70 16.06 18.75
CA ASN A 433 -8.11 15.80 18.51
C ASN A 433 -8.87 15.82 19.84
N ALA A 434 -9.81 16.73 19.99
CA ALA A 434 -10.60 16.89 21.23
C ALA A 434 -11.68 15.79 21.40
N VAL A 435 -12.03 15.08 20.34
CA VAL A 435 -12.96 13.93 20.38
C VAL A 435 -12.19 12.68 20.79
N PRO A 436 -12.53 12.04 21.93
CA PRO A 436 -11.76 10.90 22.45
C PRO A 436 -12.02 9.61 21.68
N TYR A 437 -13.14 9.53 20.96
CA TYR A 437 -13.59 8.30 20.32
C TYR A 437 -12.83 7.99 19.03
N SER A 438 -12.57 6.69 18.79
CA SER A 438 -12.08 6.21 17.51
C SER A 438 -12.63 4.83 17.17
N VAL A 439 -12.76 4.56 15.87
CA VAL A 439 -13.27 3.31 15.31
C VAL A 439 -12.20 2.64 14.43
N PRO A 440 -12.26 1.31 14.22
CA PRO A 440 -11.40 0.69 13.22
C PRO A 440 -11.68 1.30 11.83
N SER A 441 -10.64 1.70 11.09
CA SER A 441 -10.82 2.32 9.78
C SER A 441 -11.59 1.43 8.78
N TYR A 442 -11.49 0.11 8.94
CA TYR A 442 -12.21 -0.86 8.11
C TYR A 442 -13.70 -1.00 8.46
N MET A 443 -14.15 -0.43 9.57
CA MET A 443 -15.55 -0.45 10.03
C MET A 443 -16.24 0.92 9.93
N TYR A 444 -15.71 1.83 9.09
CA TYR A 444 -16.31 3.17 8.98
C TYR A 444 -17.74 3.13 8.42
N THR A 445 -18.06 2.17 7.53
CA THR A 445 -19.41 1.97 7.00
C THR A 445 -20.39 1.53 8.08
N ASP A 446 -19.95 0.68 9.03
CA ASP A 446 -20.71 0.36 10.22
C ASP A 446 -20.95 1.60 11.09
N ALA A 447 -19.92 2.45 11.24
CA ALA A 447 -20.05 3.69 12.00
C ALA A 447 -20.98 4.72 11.33
N VAL A 448 -21.13 4.69 9.99
CA VAL A 448 -22.19 5.42 9.28
C VAL A 448 -23.57 4.80 9.53
N LEU A 449 -23.68 3.47 9.38
CA LEU A 449 -24.97 2.76 9.40
C LEU A 449 -25.57 2.64 10.82
N ARG A 450 -24.74 2.30 11.81
CA ARG A 450 -25.16 1.95 13.17
C ARG A 450 -24.24 2.50 14.28
N GLY A 451 -23.54 3.62 14.00
CA GLY A 451 -22.51 4.13 14.93
C GLY A 451 -22.99 4.30 16.38
N ALA A 452 -24.22 4.79 16.60
CA ALA A 452 -24.81 4.92 17.94
C ALA A 452 -25.03 3.58 18.68
N GLU A 453 -24.87 2.45 17.99
CA GLU A 453 -24.96 1.10 18.55
C GLU A 453 -23.57 0.46 18.76
N MET A 454 -22.53 1.08 18.20
CA MET A 454 -21.18 0.54 18.26
C MET A 454 -20.52 0.83 19.60
N GLY A 455 -20.02 -0.23 20.23
CA GLY A 455 -19.36 -0.16 21.52
C GLY A 455 -17.94 -0.79 21.51
N ARG A 456 -17.43 -1.09 22.72
CA ARG A 456 -16.11 -1.72 22.89
C ARG A 456 -16.00 -3.06 22.18
N ALA A 457 -17.09 -3.80 22.09
CA ALA A 457 -17.13 -5.09 21.39
C ALA A 457 -16.90 -4.94 19.87
N ASP A 458 -17.29 -3.80 19.28
CA ASP A 458 -17.05 -3.43 17.89
C ASP A 458 -15.68 -2.75 17.69
N GLY A 459 -14.87 -2.67 18.74
CA GLY A 459 -13.56 -2.03 18.69
C GLY A 459 -13.58 -0.52 18.89
N VAL A 460 -14.68 0.07 19.37
CA VAL A 460 -14.67 1.51 19.71
C VAL A 460 -13.72 1.76 20.87
N ARG A 461 -12.85 2.72 20.69
CA ARG A 461 -11.89 3.20 21.71
C ARG A 461 -12.30 4.57 22.21
N GLY A 462 -11.84 4.93 23.43
CA GLY A 462 -12.04 6.24 24.02
C GLY A 462 -13.37 6.42 24.73
N LEU A 463 -14.21 5.38 24.83
CA LEU A 463 -15.43 5.40 25.66
C LEU A 463 -15.03 5.53 27.13
N ALA A 464 -15.63 6.51 27.83
CA ALA A 464 -15.43 6.70 29.26
C ALA A 464 -16.07 5.57 30.08
N GLU A 465 -15.82 5.53 31.39
CA GLU A 465 -16.49 4.60 32.29
C GLU A 465 -18.00 4.93 32.34
N GLY A 466 -18.83 3.96 32.08
CA GLY A 466 -20.28 4.11 31.98
C GLY A 466 -20.83 4.46 30.61
N GLU A 467 -19.97 4.77 29.63
CA GLU A 467 -20.35 4.87 28.22
C GLU A 467 -20.33 3.48 27.55
N GLU A 468 -21.41 3.08 26.95
CA GLU A 468 -21.56 1.78 26.31
C GLU A 468 -21.25 1.85 24.81
N THR A 469 -21.71 2.92 24.14
CA THR A 469 -21.62 3.11 22.69
C THR A 469 -21.17 4.51 22.32
N LEU A 470 -20.91 4.73 21.03
CA LEU A 470 -20.70 6.07 20.48
C LEU A 470 -21.94 6.93 20.68
N PRO A 471 -21.80 8.25 20.91
CA PRO A 471 -22.94 9.14 21.09
C PRO A 471 -23.79 9.30 19.83
N THR A 472 -23.22 9.05 18.65
CA THR A 472 -23.88 9.19 17.36
C THR A 472 -23.16 8.39 16.27
N GLY A 473 -23.83 8.14 15.14
CA GLY A 473 -23.19 7.69 13.89
C GLY A 473 -22.51 8.83 13.15
N ILE A 474 -21.72 8.48 12.15
CA ILE A 474 -21.10 9.46 11.24
C ILE A 474 -22.19 10.13 10.39
N LYS A 475 -22.25 11.45 10.45
CA LYS A 475 -23.20 12.29 9.69
C LYS A 475 -22.52 13.11 8.59
N LEU A 476 -21.22 13.39 8.75
CA LEU A 476 -20.43 14.09 7.76
C LEU A 476 -19.13 13.34 7.46
N LEU A 477 -18.92 13.03 6.18
CA LEU A 477 -17.70 12.44 5.67
C LEU A 477 -16.86 13.51 4.97
N TYR A 478 -15.65 13.74 5.49
CA TYR A 478 -14.67 14.64 4.89
C TYR A 478 -13.50 13.81 4.34
N ASN A 479 -13.37 13.70 3.02
CA ASN A 479 -12.38 12.86 2.38
C ASN A 479 -11.40 13.69 1.54
N ALA A 480 -10.12 13.63 1.86
CA ALA A 480 -9.08 14.33 1.11
C ALA A 480 -8.04 13.33 0.57
N ALA A 481 -7.72 13.46 -0.72
CA ALA A 481 -6.68 12.70 -1.41
C ALA A 481 -6.81 11.17 -1.33
N GLY A 482 -8.00 10.64 -1.56
CA GLY A 482 -8.19 9.20 -1.58
C GLY A 482 -9.50 8.73 -2.22
N ASN A 483 -9.40 7.78 -3.15
CA ASN A 483 -10.52 7.04 -3.70
C ASN A 483 -10.94 5.90 -2.73
N CYS A 484 -11.15 6.26 -1.46
CA CYS A 484 -11.22 5.31 -0.35
C CYS A 484 -12.63 5.12 0.23
N LEU A 485 -13.55 6.04 0.05
CA LEU A 485 -14.91 5.89 0.56
C LEU A 485 -15.64 4.69 -0.07
N ALA A 486 -15.56 4.51 -1.38
CA ALA A 486 -16.18 3.39 -2.07
C ALA A 486 -15.16 2.40 -2.60
N ASN A 487 -14.25 2.83 -3.46
CA ASN A 487 -13.42 1.94 -4.27
C ASN A 487 -12.44 1.07 -3.47
N GLN A 488 -11.98 1.56 -2.32
CA GLN A 488 -11.02 0.83 -1.45
C GLN A 488 -11.72 -0.12 -0.48
N HIS A 489 -12.98 0.13 -0.14
CA HIS A 489 -13.68 -0.65 0.88
C HIS A 489 -14.20 -1.98 0.34
N GLY A 490 -14.27 -3.00 1.22
CA GLY A 490 -14.84 -4.30 0.86
C GLY A 490 -16.34 -4.22 0.60
N ASN A 491 -16.88 -5.17 -0.15
CA ASN A 491 -18.28 -5.22 -0.53
C ASN A 491 -18.82 -3.88 -1.06
N ILE A 492 -18.26 -3.44 -2.17
CA ILE A 492 -18.56 -2.09 -2.71
C ILE A 492 -20.05 -1.90 -3.02
N ASN A 493 -20.79 -2.97 -3.31
CA ASN A 493 -22.22 -2.89 -3.57
C ASN A 493 -23.01 -2.46 -2.32
N ARG A 494 -22.67 -3.03 -1.14
CA ARG A 494 -23.25 -2.58 0.13
C ARG A 494 -22.73 -1.18 0.51
N THR A 495 -21.45 -0.92 0.32
CA THR A 495 -20.86 0.39 0.60
C THR A 495 -21.56 1.51 -0.17
N LYS A 496 -21.84 1.32 -1.45
CA LYS A 496 -22.54 2.33 -2.27
C LYS A 496 -23.97 2.57 -1.79
N GLU A 497 -24.67 1.53 -1.31
CA GLU A 497 -26.03 1.67 -0.75
C GLU A 497 -26.02 2.55 0.52
N ILE A 498 -25.04 2.31 1.41
CA ILE A 498 -24.86 3.11 2.63
C ILE A 498 -24.52 4.56 2.30
N LEU A 499 -23.60 4.80 1.36
CA LEU A 499 -23.20 6.15 0.96
C LEU A 499 -24.29 6.90 0.17
N ALA A 500 -25.15 6.18 -0.54
CA ALA A 500 -26.26 6.76 -1.29
C ALA A 500 -27.41 7.21 -0.39
N ASP A 501 -27.55 6.63 0.79
CA ASP A 501 -28.59 7.00 1.75
C ASP A 501 -28.23 8.31 2.48
N GLU A 502 -28.85 9.40 2.06
CA GLU A 502 -28.62 10.74 2.61
C GLU A 502 -29.16 10.91 4.06
N SER A 503 -29.95 9.96 4.56
CA SER A 503 -30.38 9.96 5.96
C SER A 503 -29.28 9.42 6.91
N LEU A 504 -28.36 8.63 6.39
CA LEU A 504 -27.24 8.09 7.15
C LEU A 504 -26.10 9.10 7.21
N ALA A 505 -25.37 9.30 6.11
CA ALA A 505 -24.35 10.32 5.97
C ALA A 505 -24.98 11.56 5.28
N GLU A 506 -25.30 12.59 6.06
CA GLU A 506 -26.07 13.75 5.58
C GLU A 506 -25.28 14.66 4.64
N PHE A 507 -23.93 14.63 4.72
CA PHE A 507 -23.07 15.42 3.87
C PHE A 507 -21.73 14.72 3.61
N ILE A 508 -21.30 14.72 2.35
CA ILE A 508 -20.03 14.15 1.90
C ILE A 508 -19.27 15.20 1.09
N VAL A 509 -18.08 15.56 1.53
CA VAL A 509 -17.16 16.44 0.80
C VAL A 509 -15.89 15.69 0.44
N VAL A 510 -15.40 15.88 -0.79
CA VAL A 510 -14.23 15.21 -1.32
C VAL A 510 -13.26 16.21 -1.96
N HIS A 511 -11.98 16.17 -1.59
CA HIS A 511 -10.91 16.80 -2.35
C HIS A 511 -10.33 15.76 -3.31
N GLU A 512 -10.38 16.00 -4.60
CA GLU A 512 -9.91 15.03 -5.59
C GLU A 512 -9.42 15.71 -6.89
N GLN A 513 -8.59 15.01 -7.64
CA GLN A 513 -8.05 15.46 -8.92
C GLN A 513 -8.90 14.99 -10.10
N PHE A 514 -9.70 13.95 -9.92
CA PHE A 514 -10.52 13.29 -10.93
C PHE A 514 -11.88 12.89 -10.35
N LEU A 515 -12.85 12.63 -11.21
CA LEU A 515 -14.15 12.11 -10.80
C LEU A 515 -14.04 10.59 -10.51
N THR A 516 -13.38 10.26 -9.40
CA THR A 516 -13.18 8.87 -8.95
C THR A 516 -14.50 8.22 -8.50
N PRO A 517 -14.57 6.89 -8.41
CA PRO A 517 -15.74 6.22 -7.85
C PRO A 517 -16.19 6.75 -6.48
N SER A 518 -15.25 7.08 -5.59
CA SER A 518 -15.58 7.68 -4.30
C SER A 518 -16.09 9.12 -4.44
N ALA A 519 -15.50 9.90 -5.34
CA ALA A 519 -15.93 11.28 -5.60
C ALA A 519 -17.37 11.36 -6.12
N LYS A 520 -17.85 10.34 -6.83
CA LYS A 520 -19.24 10.28 -7.33
C LYS A 520 -20.30 10.25 -6.23
N PHE A 521 -19.92 9.97 -4.98
CA PHE A 521 -20.82 10.00 -3.83
C PHE A 521 -20.79 11.34 -3.08
N ALA A 522 -19.88 12.25 -3.44
CA ALA A 522 -19.77 13.54 -2.77
C ALA A 522 -20.93 14.49 -3.14
N ASP A 523 -21.34 15.31 -2.17
CA ASP A 523 -22.25 16.43 -2.39
C ASP A 523 -21.51 17.63 -2.96
N ILE A 524 -20.25 17.84 -2.48
CA ILE A 524 -19.32 18.85 -2.98
C ILE A 524 -17.98 18.18 -3.31
N ILE A 525 -17.46 18.45 -4.51
CA ILE A 525 -16.10 18.06 -4.91
C ILE A 525 -15.24 19.31 -5.06
N LEU A 526 -14.11 19.32 -4.38
CA LEU A 526 -13.13 20.41 -4.39
C LEU A 526 -11.91 19.96 -5.21
N PRO A 527 -11.63 20.60 -6.38
CA PRO A 527 -10.60 20.17 -7.30
C PRO A 527 -9.20 20.45 -6.74
N ALA A 528 -8.48 19.38 -6.44
CA ALA A 528 -7.16 19.45 -5.83
C ALA A 528 -6.02 19.47 -6.87
N CYS A 529 -4.94 20.19 -6.53
CA CYS A 529 -3.67 20.19 -7.27
C CYS A 529 -2.99 18.82 -7.24
N THR A 530 -2.14 18.56 -8.23
CA THR A 530 -1.15 17.50 -8.17
C THR A 530 0.08 17.95 -7.37
N PHE A 531 0.94 17.02 -6.93
CA PHE A 531 2.16 17.39 -6.21
C PHE A 531 3.22 18.10 -7.08
N MET A 532 2.99 18.27 -8.38
CA MET A 532 3.82 19.12 -9.25
C MET A 532 3.40 20.60 -9.23
N GLU A 533 2.24 20.89 -8.67
CA GLU A 533 1.59 22.20 -8.66
C GLU A 533 1.59 22.85 -7.26
N THR A 534 2.20 22.22 -6.26
CA THR A 534 2.19 22.66 -4.85
C THR A 534 3.59 22.57 -4.26
N PHE A 535 3.80 23.26 -3.16
CA PHE A 535 4.98 23.08 -2.32
C PHE A 535 4.74 21.98 -1.29
N GLY A 536 5.79 21.26 -0.91
CA GLY A 536 5.72 20.28 0.14
C GLY A 536 7.01 19.48 0.31
N MET A 537 6.94 18.45 1.11
CA MET A 537 8.04 17.53 1.36
C MET A 537 7.50 16.11 1.49
N THR A 538 8.33 15.13 1.16
CA THR A 538 8.00 13.72 1.36
C THR A 538 9.21 12.94 1.86
N GLY A 539 8.98 11.78 2.43
CA GLY A 539 10.04 10.88 2.88
C GLY A 539 9.61 9.44 2.82
N ASN A 540 10.57 8.55 2.72
CA ASN A 540 10.31 7.12 2.73
C ASN A 540 9.60 6.75 4.05
N TRP A 541 8.63 5.85 3.95
CA TRP A 541 8.09 5.19 5.12
C TRP A 541 8.72 3.80 5.23
N LYS A 542 8.77 3.22 6.39
CA LYS A 542 9.30 1.89 6.71
C LYS A 542 10.83 1.74 6.49
N TYR A 543 11.34 1.98 5.29
CA TYR A 543 12.77 1.91 4.99
C TYR A 543 13.21 3.12 4.18
N GLY A 544 14.39 3.59 4.50
CA GLY A 544 15.09 4.56 3.69
C GLY A 544 15.28 5.89 4.42
N PRO A 545 16.54 6.28 4.50
CA PRO A 545 16.98 7.47 5.21
C PRO A 545 16.83 8.74 4.37
N SER A 546 15.84 8.84 3.48
CA SER A 546 15.76 9.98 2.55
C SER A 546 14.56 10.88 2.78
N ARG A 547 14.77 12.17 2.55
CA ARG A 547 13.77 13.22 2.38
C ARG A 547 13.88 13.80 0.98
N VAL A 548 12.74 14.09 0.38
CA VAL A 548 12.68 14.67 -0.96
C VAL A 548 11.79 15.92 -0.90
N LEU A 549 12.33 17.00 -1.42
CA LEU A 549 11.60 18.26 -1.54
C LEU A 549 10.63 18.17 -2.72
N LEU A 550 9.47 18.77 -2.56
CA LEU A 550 8.45 18.93 -3.59
C LEU A 550 8.24 20.43 -3.82
N PRO A 551 9.14 21.09 -4.60
CA PRO A 551 8.91 22.47 -4.99
C PRO A 551 7.73 22.52 -5.96
N LYS A 552 7.05 23.66 -6.04
CA LYS A 552 6.07 23.92 -7.08
C LYS A 552 6.77 23.94 -8.45
N VAL A 553 6.56 22.90 -9.24
CA VAL A 553 7.20 22.70 -10.54
C VAL A 553 6.54 23.55 -11.62
N ILE A 554 5.22 23.67 -11.57
CA ILE A 554 4.38 24.49 -12.45
C ILE A 554 3.31 25.17 -11.65
N GLU A 555 2.74 26.25 -12.18
CA GLU A 555 1.56 26.88 -11.59
C GLU A 555 0.37 25.92 -11.63
N PRO A 556 -0.55 25.99 -10.64
CA PRO A 556 -1.78 25.22 -10.64
C PRO A 556 -2.54 25.34 -11.96
N LEU A 557 -2.88 24.18 -12.53
CA LEU A 557 -3.64 24.14 -13.77
C LEU A 557 -5.12 24.38 -13.48
N TYR A 558 -5.80 25.11 -14.36
CA TYR A 558 -7.21 25.41 -14.25
C TYR A 558 -7.51 26.25 -12.98
N GLY A 559 -8.62 25.99 -12.32
CA GLY A 559 -8.99 26.61 -11.05
C GLY A 559 -8.66 25.77 -9.81
N THR A 560 -7.76 24.80 -9.93
CA THR A 560 -7.44 23.90 -8.82
C THR A 560 -6.65 24.59 -7.70
N LYS A 561 -6.79 24.08 -6.49
CA LYS A 561 -6.06 24.57 -5.30
C LYS A 561 -5.44 23.39 -4.57
N SER A 562 -4.41 23.65 -3.78
CA SER A 562 -3.87 22.59 -2.91
C SER A 562 -4.83 22.24 -1.77
N ASP A 563 -4.68 21.03 -1.21
CA ASP A 563 -5.48 20.63 -0.05
C ASP A 563 -5.28 21.59 1.14
N TYR A 564 -4.07 22.14 1.31
CA TYR A 564 -3.79 23.16 2.31
C TYR A 564 -4.56 24.45 2.06
N ALA A 565 -4.52 24.97 0.83
CA ALA A 565 -5.22 26.20 0.48
C ALA A 565 -6.75 26.04 0.57
N ILE A 566 -7.28 24.88 0.15
CA ILE A 566 -8.70 24.55 0.30
C ILE A 566 -9.09 24.57 1.79
N ALA A 567 -8.34 23.90 2.64
CA ALA A 567 -8.60 23.85 4.07
C ALA A 567 -8.47 25.24 4.73
N ALA A 568 -7.51 26.07 4.28
CA ALA A 568 -7.38 27.46 4.75
C ALA A 568 -8.60 28.33 4.41
N MET A 569 -9.16 28.19 3.21
CA MET A 569 -10.40 28.89 2.81
C MET A 569 -11.59 28.46 3.68
N ILE A 570 -11.71 27.16 3.98
CA ILE A 570 -12.75 26.65 4.88
C ILE A 570 -12.51 27.16 6.32
N ALA A 571 -11.25 27.15 6.79
CA ALA A 571 -10.89 27.68 8.10
C ALA A 571 -11.27 29.15 8.27
N GLU A 572 -11.16 29.94 7.21
CA GLU A 572 -11.61 31.35 7.21
C GLU A 572 -13.12 31.44 7.49
N ARG A 573 -13.95 30.62 6.85
CA ARG A 573 -15.40 30.57 7.08
C ARG A 573 -15.77 30.07 8.47
N LEU A 574 -14.93 29.20 9.03
CA LEU A 574 -15.10 28.67 10.39
C LEU A 574 -14.55 29.61 11.48
N GLY A 575 -13.90 30.72 11.12
CA GLY A 575 -13.32 31.68 12.05
C GLY A 575 -12.04 31.19 12.75
N ILE A 576 -11.33 30.24 12.16
CA ILE A 576 -10.09 29.63 12.68
C ILE A 576 -8.93 29.74 11.68
N TYR A 577 -8.95 30.74 10.80
CA TYR A 577 -7.92 30.93 9.78
C TYR A 577 -6.53 31.13 10.35
N ASP A 578 -6.41 32.02 11.36
CA ASP A 578 -5.11 32.34 11.95
C ASP A 578 -4.52 31.12 12.68
N GLU A 579 -5.33 30.34 13.35
CA GLU A 579 -4.91 29.11 14.01
C GLU A 579 -4.49 28.02 12.99
N TYR A 580 -5.23 27.89 11.90
CA TYR A 580 -4.91 26.93 10.84
C TYR A 580 -3.62 27.29 10.12
N THR A 581 -3.45 28.56 9.75
CA THR A 581 -2.31 29.05 8.97
C THR A 581 -1.14 29.56 9.80
N GLU A 582 -1.28 29.61 11.13
CA GLU A 582 -0.33 30.25 12.05
C GLU A 582 -0.01 31.70 11.64
N GLY A 583 -1.07 32.50 11.48
CA GLY A 583 -0.96 33.91 11.17
C GLY A 583 -0.82 34.23 9.67
N GLY A 584 -1.43 33.43 8.83
CA GLY A 584 -1.51 33.65 7.39
C GLY A 584 -0.38 33.04 6.55
N LYS A 585 0.38 32.06 7.08
CA LYS A 585 1.41 31.36 6.31
C LYS A 585 0.84 30.66 5.09
N THR A 586 1.51 30.86 3.97
CA THR A 586 1.25 30.14 2.71
C THR A 586 1.95 28.78 2.69
N GLU A 587 1.70 27.96 1.67
CA GLU A 587 2.44 26.71 1.45
C GLU A 587 3.94 26.94 1.25
N GLU A 588 4.29 28.02 0.56
CA GLU A 588 5.67 28.39 0.29
C GLU A 588 6.38 28.82 1.59
N ASP A 589 5.67 29.57 2.47
CA ASP A 589 6.20 29.95 3.79
C ASP A 589 6.48 28.70 4.64
N TRP A 590 5.56 27.74 4.66
CA TRP A 590 5.75 26.46 5.34
C TRP A 590 6.91 25.65 4.76
N TYR A 591 6.97 25.54 3.45
CA TYR A 591 8.03 24.84 2.75
C TYR A 591 9.41 25.43 3.10
N ASN A 592 9.56 26.75 3.02
CA ASN A 592 10.79 27.46 3.37
C ASN A 592 11.13 27.31 4.87
N GLN A 593 10.14 27.39 5.75
CA GLN A 593 10.33 27.15 7.17
C GLN A 593 10.82 25.72 7.45
N TRP A 594 10.27 24.71 6.81
CA TRP A 594 10.71 23.32 7.00
C TRP A 594 12.14 23.11 6.52
N ILE A 595 12.51 23.66 5.38
CA ILE A 595 13.90 23.62 4.91
C ILE A 595 14.81 24.27 5.94
N GLN A 596 14.49 25.47 6.41
CA GLN A 596 15.26 26.19 7.41
C GLN A 596 15.39 25.40 8.71
N THR A 597 14.29 24.84 9.21
CA THR A 597 14.31 24.02 10.44
C THR A 597 15.23 22.81 10.27
N LEU A 598 15.09 22.06 9.17
CA LEU A 598 15.90 20.86 8.93
C LEU A 598 17.38 21.19 8.79
N THR A 599 17.73 22.26 8.09
CA THR A 599 19.13 22.65 7.85
C THR A 599 19.76 23.35 9.07
N THR A 600 18.98 23.90 9.98
CA THR A 600 19.45 24.45 11.26
C THR A 600 19.58 23.37 12.32
N ASP A 601 18.51 22.61 12.57
CA ASP A 601 18.45 21.63 13.65
C ASP A 601 19.21 20.33 13.33
N ASN A 602 19.37 20.03 12.05
CA ASN A 602 20.01 18.81 11.56
C ASN A 602 21.06 19.12 10.47
N ALA A 603 21.86 20.16 10.65
CA ALA A 603 22.87 20.63 9.70
C ALA A 603 23.87 19.53 9.30
N ALA A 604 24.23 18.64 10.23
CA ALA A 604 25.10 17.49 9.95
C ALA A 604 24.51 16.51 8.92
N VAL A 605 23.18 16.47 8.78
CA VAL A 605 22.45 15.59 7.86
C VAL A 605 22.13 16.33 6.56
N TYR A 606 21.59 17.56 6.65
CA TYR A 606 21.03 18.28 5.50
C TYR A 606 22.00 19.26 4.85
N GLY A 607 23.08 19.62 5.53
CA GLY A 607 23.95 20.71 5.08
C GLY A 607 23.27 22.08 5.19
N ASP A 608 23.60 22.99 4.28
CA ASP A 608 22.93 24.28 4.18
C ASP A 608 21.66 24.22 3.30
N ALA A 609 20.81 25.24 3.44
CA ALA A 609 19.52 25.31 2.76
C ALA A 609 19.66 25.42 1.23
N GLU A 610 20.70 26.09 0.72
CA GLU A 610 20.93 26.28 -0.71
C GLU A 610 21.31 24.94 -1.35
N ALA A 611 22.26 24.22 -0.76
CA ALA A 611 22.69 22.90 -1.25
C ALA A 611 21.54 21.86 -1.19
N PHE A 612 20.75 21.85 -0.11
CA PHE A 612 19.61 20.96 0.01
C PHE A 612 18.53 21.25 -1.04
N THR A 613 18.22 22.53 -1.28
CA THR A 613 17.24 22.97 -2.28
C THR A 613 17.71 22.64 -3.70
N ALA A 614 18.98 22.92 -4.02
CA ALA A 614 19.56 22.63 -5.34
C ALA A 614 19.56 21.12 -5.65
N ARG A 615 19.83 20.29 -4.65
CA ARG A 615 19.80 18.83 -4.81
C ARG A 615 18.37 18.28 -4.82
N GLY A 616 17.43 18.93 -4.15
CA GLY A 616 16.03 18.52 -4.03
C GLY A 616 15.79 17.27 -3.18
N SER A 617 16.85 16.67 -2.62
CA SER A 617 16.73 15.47 -1.79
C SER A 617 17.92 15.33 -0.86
N MET A 618 17.72 14.64 0.25
CA MET A 618 18.75 14.23 1.18
C MET A 618 18.58 12.75 1.53
N THR A 619 19.71 12.04 1.56
CA THR A 619 19.78 10.66 2.06
C THR A 619 20.83 10.61 3.16
N VAL A 620 20.49 10.10 4.33
CA VAL A 620 21.50 9.75 5.36
C VAL A 620 22.23 8.51 4.82
N PRO A 621 23.54 8.56 4.63
CA PRO A 621 24.29 7.40 4.14
C PRO A 621 24.12 6.21 5.08
N TYR A 622 24.00 5.01 4.48
CA TYR A 622 24.03 3.80 5.26
C TYR A 622 25.40 3.61 5.92
N THR A 623 25.44 2.98 7.08
CA THR A 623 26.70 2.65 7.75
C THR A 623 27.15 1.25 7.38
N GLU A 624 28.46 1.00 7.25
CA GLU A 624 29.03 -0.34 6.94
C GLU A 624 28.65 -1.40 7.97
N ASN A 625 28.45 -0.99 9.23
CA ASN A 625 27.98 -1.85 10.31
C ASN A 625 26.64 -1.30 10.83
N PRO A 626 25.54 -1.58 10.14
CA PRO A 626 24.25 -1.05 10.52
C PRO A 626 23.76 -1.65 11.84
N PRO A 627 22.93 -0.93 12.60
CA PRO A 627 22.28 -1.47 13.80
C PRO A 627 21.49 -2.74 13.48
N VAL A 628 21.58 -3.70 14.38
CA VAL A 628 20.83 -4.97 14.31
C VAL A 628 19.69 -4.92 15.32
N ALA A 629 18.47 -5.20 14.87
CA ALA A 629 17.30 -5.25 15.73
C ALA A 629 17.47 -6.29 16.84
N PHE A 630 17.15 -5.91 18.07
CA PHE A 630 17.24 -6.78 19.26
C PHE A 630 18.65 -7.26 19.65
N ALA A 631 19.72 -6.72 19.08
CA ALA A 631 21.09 -7.12 19.45
C ALA A 631 21.36 -6.89 20.94
N ASP A 632 20.93 -5.76 21.51
CA ASP A 632 21.12 -5.46 22.93
C ASP A 632 20.30 -6.41 23.83
N PHE A 633 19.09 -6.78 23.42
CA PHE A 633 18.28 -7.79 24.11
C PHE A 633 18.96 -9.17 24.13
N ILE A 634 19.53 -9.57 23.00
CA ILE A 634 20.25 -10.87 22.94
C ILE A 634 21.55 -10.82 23.76
N ALA A 635 22.22 -9.68 23.81
CA ALA A 635 23.43 -9.52 24.61
C ALA A 635 23.16 -9.58 26.13
N ASP A 636 22.07 -8.97 26.58
CA ASP A 636 21.65 -8.98 28.00
C ASP A 636 20.14 -8.74 28.09
N PRO A 637 19.30 -9.78 28.15
CA PRO A 637 17.84 -9.64 28.17
C PRO A 637 17.33 -9.07 29.50
N VAL A 638 18.12 -9.08 30.55
CA VAL A 638 17.75 -8.51 31.85
C VAL A 638 17.98 -7.00 31.87
N ALA A 639 19.10 -6.55 31.30
CA ALA A 639 19.39 -5.11 31.18
C ALA A 639 18.59 -4.45 30.06
N ASN A 640 18.25 -5.17 28.99
CA ASN A 640 17.56 -4.67 27.81
C ASN A 640 16.31 -5.52 27.48
N PRO A 641 15.33 -5.63 28.38
CA PRO A 641 14.15 -6.46 28.17
C PRO A 641 13.33 -5.91 27.00
N LEU A 642 12.58 -6.80 26.32
CA LEU A 642 11.56 -6.40 25.38
C LEU A 642 10.43 -5.64 26.07
N THR A 643 9.66 -4.87 25.32
CA THR A 643 8.49 -4.14 25.86
C THR A 643 7.22 -5.01 25.97
N THR A 644 7.35 -6.32 25.82
CA THR A 644 6.33 -7.31 26.18
C THR A 644 6.11 -7.34 27.70
N PRO A 645 4.95 -7.77 28.20
CA PRO A 645 4.71 -7.94 29.64
C PRO A 645 5.75 -8.82 30.36
N SER A 646 6.28 -9.83 29.70
CA SER A 646 7.32 -10.73 30.22
C SER A 646 8.74 -10.20 30.08
N GLY A 647 8.98 -9.20 29.27
CA GLY A 647 10.32 -8.76 28.86
C GLY A 647 11.00 -9.68 27.84
N LEU A 648 10.34 -10.77 27.42
CA LEU A 648 10.84 -11.79 26.50
C LEU A 648 10.02 -11.84 25.20
N VAL A 649 10.44 -12.67 24.25
CA VAL A 649 9.67 -13.03 23.06
C VAL A 649 8.46 -13.87 23.49
N GLU A 650 7.24 -13.36 23.33
CA GLU A 650 6.02 -14.05 23.73
C GLU A 650 5.48 -14.93 22.60
N ILE A 651 5.85 -16.21 22.60
CA ILE A 651 5.23 -17.23 21.73
C ILE A 651 3.81 -17.51 22.23
N PHE A 652 3.63 -17.63 23.55
CA PHE A 652 2.33 -17.57 24.21
C PHE A 652 2.10 -16.15 24.71
N SER A 653 0.98 -15.55 24.32
CA SER A 653 0.62 -14.20 24.78
C SER A 653 -0.46 -14.25 25.87
N PRO A 654 -0.13 -13.91 27.13
CA PRO A 654 -1.11 -13.79 28.21
C PRO A 654 -2.21 -12.79 27.90
N ALA A 655 -1.89 -11.71 27.20
CA ALA A 655 -2.86 -10.70 26.82
C ALA A 655 -3.94 -11.24 25.86
N LEU A 656 -3.57 -12.08 24.92
CA LEU A 656 -4.51 -12.74 24.01
C LEU A 656 -5.31 -13.84 24.72
N ALA A 657 -4.67 -14.59 25.63
CA ALA A 657 -5.35 -15.58 26.46
C ALA A 657 -6.47 -14.95 27.30
N ALA A 658 -6.19 -13.77 27.87
CA ALA A 658 -7.16 -13.02 28.67
C ALA A 658 -8.39 -12.53 27.87
N MET A 659 -8.31 -12.46 26.54
CA MET A 659 -9.48 -12.12 25.68
C MET A 659 -10.54 -13.23 25.66
N ASN A 660 -10.16 -14.45 26.05
CA ASN A 660 -11.06 -15.62 26.13
C ASN A 660 -11.82 -15.93 24.82
N LYS A 661 -11.11 -15.84 23.68
CA LYS A 661 -11.60 -16.15 22.32
C LYS A 661 -10.65 -17.15 21.60
N PRO A 662 -10.41 -18.34 22.17
CA PRO A 662 -9.34 -19.24 21.68
C PRO A 662 -9.56 -19.75 20.25
N GLU A 663 -10.79 -19.80 19.78
CA GLU A 663 -11.13 -20.23 18.41
C GLU A 663 -10.75 -19.21 17.34
N GLU A 664 -10.76 -17.93 17.66
CA GLU A 664 -10.48 -16.84 16.73
C GLU A 664 -9.14 -16.14 17.05
N ILE A 665 -8.83 -16.04 18.36
CA ILE A 665 -7.67 -15.31 18.90
C ILE A 665 -6.93 -16.20 19.89
N PRO A 666 -6.30 -17.31 19.45
CA PRO A 666 -5.58 -18.20 20.33
C PRO A 666 -4.35 -17.53 20.95
N ALA A 667 -3.97 -17.93 22.15
CA ALA A 667 -2.82 -17.40 22.89
C ALA A 667 -1.49 -17.68 22.20
N ILE A 668 -1.36 -18.84 21.54
CA ILE A 668 -0.24 -19.23 20.67
C ILE A 668 -0.67 -19.08 19.21
N PRO A 669 0.26 -18.89 18.24
CA PRO A 669 -0.12 -18.87 16.82
C PRO A 669 -0.60 -20.26 16.37
N LYS A 670 -1.77 -20.30 15.73
CA LYS A 670 -2.40 -21.52 15.19
C LYS A 670 -2.86 -21.34 13.77
N PHE A 671 -2.89 -22.41 13.00
CA PHE A 671 -3.59 -22.44 11.73
C PHE A 671 -5.09 -22.53 11.99
N ILE A 672 -5.84 -21.60 11.41
CA ILE A 672 -7.30 -21.54 11.44
C ILE A 672 -7.78 -21.46 10.00
N VAL A 673 -8.71 -22.34 9.61
CA VAL A 673 -9.29 -22.35 8.27
C VAL A 673 -10.12 -21.08 8.08
N GLU A 674 -9.89 -20.38 6.99
CA GLU A 674 -10.61 -19.14 6.67
C GLU A 674 -12.08 -19.40 6.33
N TRP A 675 -12.94 -18.40 6.60
CA TRP A 675 -14.38 -18.51 6.34
C TRP A 675 -14.74 -18.58 4.86
N ASP A 676 -14.01 -17.91 3.95
CA ASP A 676 -14.13 -18.06 2.50
C ASP A 676 -12.87 -18.81 2.00
N SER A 677 -12.95 -20.11 1.89
CA SER A 677 -11.83 -21.00 1.54
C SER A 677 -12.32 -22.25 0.81
N PRO A 678 -11.45 -23.07 0.21
CA PRO A 678 -11.85 -24.32 -0.43
C PRO A 678 -12.54 -25.33 0.50
N TRP A 679 -12.47 -25.13 1.79
CA TRP A 679 -13.11 -25.98 2.82
C TRP A 679 -14.36 -25.34 3.41
N SER A 680 -14.76 -24.16 2.96
CA SER A 680 -15.97 -23.49 3.39
C SER A 680 -17.17 -23.94 2.54
N PRO A 681 -18.41 -23.84 3.04
CA PRO A 681 -19.62 -24.21 2.28
C PRO A 681 -19.74 -23.45 0.94
N GLU A 682 -19.26 -22.23 0.87
CA GLU A 682 -19.29 -21.38 -0.32
C GLU A 682 -18.51 -21.96 -1.49
N ALA A 683 -17.53 -22.85 -1.22
CA ALA A 683 -16.71 -23.49 -2.27
C ALA A 683 -17.52 -24.36 -3.23
N GLU A 684 -18.68 -24.87 -2.82
CA GLU A 684 -19.57 -25.62 -3.71
C GLU A 684 -20.07 -24.76 -4.88
N ASN A 685 -20.35 -23.48 -4.63
CA ASN A 685 -20.84 -22.54 -5.64
C ASN A 685 -19.71 -21.71 -6.27
N TYR A 686 -18.66 -21.46 -5.53
CA TYR A 686 -17.53 -20.58 -5.88
C TYR A 686 -16.21 -21.33 -5.72
N PRO A 687 -15.82 -22.21 -6.65
CA PRO A 687 -14.76 -23.19 -6.44
C PRO A 687 -13.33 -22.62 -6.54
N LEU A 688 -13.14 -21.39 -6.98
CA LEU A 688 -11.82 -20.78 -7.13
C LEU A 688 -11.57 -19.74 -6.03
N GLN A 689 -10.41 -19.84 -5.40
CA GLN A 689 -9.94 -18.74 -4.54
C GLN A 689 -9.52 -17.55 -5.41
N ALA A 690 -9.88 -16.35 -5.01
CA ALA A 690 -9.38 -15.14 -5.66
C ALA A 690 -8.46 -14.36 -4.74
N ILE A 691 -7.44 -13.74 -5.35
CA ILE A 691 -6.53 -12.83 -4.69
C ILE A 691 -6.39 -11.54 -5.50
N GLY A 692 -6.09 -10.43 -4.81
CA GLY A 692 -5.71 -9.18 -5.45
C GLY A 692 -4.21 -8.93 -5.28
N ASN A 693 -3.57 -8.28 -6.24
CA ASN A 693 -2.18 -7.88 -6.14
C ASN A 693 -1.99 -6.41 -6.47
N HIS A 694 -0.93 -5.82 -5.95
CA HIS A 694 -0.42 -4.58 -6.53
C HIS A 694 0.05 -4.84 -7.96
N TYR A 695 -0.26 -3.92 -8.86
CA TYR A 695 0.02 -4.08 -10.27
C TYR A 695 0.85 -2.91 -10.81
N MET A 696 1.66 -3.18 -11.83
CA MET A 696 2.55 -2.16 -12.40
C MET A 696 1.80 -0.98 -13.04
N HIS A 697 0.55 -1.19 -13.44
CA HIS A 697 -0.33 -0.16 -13.98
C HIS A 697 -0.47 1.04 -13.02
N ARG A 698 -0.70 0.77 -11.72
CA ARG A 698 -1.19 1.78 -10.77
C ARG A 698 -0.57 1.67 -9.39
N VAL A 699 -0.80 2.68 -8.57
CA VAL A 699 -0.55 2.66 -7.13
C VAL A 699 -1.92 2.69 -6.44
N HIS A 700 -2.38 1.56 -5.93
CA HIS A 700 -3.78 1.34 -5.57
C HIS A 700 -4.68 1.76 -6.75
N SER A 701 -5.55 2.77 -6.62
CA SER A 701 -6.39 3.27 -7.71
C SER A 701 -5.83 4.48 -8.45
N THR A 702 -4.66 5.00 -8.03
CA THR A 702 -4.00 6.11 -8.71
C THR A 702 -3.39 5.65 -10.02
N LEU A 703 -3.59 6.39 -11.09
CA LEU A 703 -3.22 6.11 -12.49
C LEU A 703 -4.14 5.12 -13.23
N ASP A 704 -5.25 4.66 -12.64
CA ASP A 704 -6.18 3.76 -13.32
C ASP A 704 -6.82 4.38 -14.57
N ASN A 705 -7.02 5.70 -14.55
CA ASN A 705 -7.58 6.49 -15.67
C ASN A 705 -6.55 6.89 -16.74
N ILE A 706 -5.30 6.43 -16.65
CA ILE A 706 -4.25 6.80 -17.61
C ILE A 706 -4.15 5.76 -18.71
N ASP A 707 -4.70 6.05 -19.88
CA ASP A 707 -4.87 5.14 -21.00
C ASP A 707 -3.61 4.38 -21.40
N TRP A 708 -2.45 5.06 -21.52
CA TRP A 708 -1.24 4.37 -21.94
C TRP A 708 -0.67 3.41 -20.87
N MET A 709 -1.02 3.62 -19.58
CA MET A 709 -0.72 2.64 -18.53
C MET A 709 -1.62 1.41 -18.68
N ASP A 710 -2.88 1.61 -19.02
CA ASP A 710 -3.83 0.53 -19.31
C ASP A 710 -3.41 -0.26 -20.58
N GLU A 711 -2.96 0.43 -21.60
CA GLU A 711 -2.39 -0.19 -22.81
C GLU A 711 -1.16 -1.05 -22.49
N ALA A 712 -0.25 -0.54 -21.64
CA ALA A 712 0.98 -1.25 -21.25
C ALA A 712 0.72 -2.40 -20.28
N PHE A 713 -0.24 -2.26 -19.36
CA PHE A 713 -0.57 -3.20 -18.29
C PHE A 713 -2.09 -3.35 -18.16
N PRO A 714 -2.76 -3.98 -19.13
CA PRO A 714 -4.23 -4.07 -19.14
C PRO A 714 -4.77 -4.85 -17.96
N GLN A 715 -5.93 -4.42 -17.44
CA GLN A 715 -6.65 -5.12 -16.39
C GLN A 715 -7.18 -6.45 -16.93
N ARG A 716 -6.78 -7.56 -16.31
CA ARG A 716 -7.17 -8.94 -16.68
C ARG A 716 -7.23 -9.81 -15.43
N VAL A 717 -8.07 -10.83 -15.45
CA VAL A 717 -7.96 -11.93 -14.49
C VAL A 717 -6.91 -12.92 -14.95
N PHE A 718 -5.99 -13.29 -14.06
CA PHE A 718 -4.99 -14.32 -14.31
C PHE A 718 -5.57 -15.66 -13.86
N ILE A 719 -5.60 -16.63 -14.75
CA ILE A 719 -6.15 -17.98 -14.53
C ILE A 719 -5.14 -19.04 -15.00
N ASN A 720 -5.03 -20.13 -14.23
CA ASN A 720 -4.17 -21.24 -14.61
C ASN A 720 -4.71 -21.96 -15.87
N PRO A 721 -3.84 -22.50 -16.77
CA PRO A 721 -4.28 -23.24 -17.95
C PRO A 721 -5.18 -24.44 -17.64
N ALA A 722 -5.01 -25.14 -16.51
CA ALA A 722 -5.87 -26.25 -16.11
C ALA A 722 -7.30 -25.75 -15.82
N ASP A 723 -7.43 -24.71 -14.98
CA ASP A 723 -8.71 -24.10 -14.61
C ASP A 723 -9.41 -23.47 -15.83
N ALA A 724 -8.63 -22.85 -16.74
CA ALA A 724 -9.14 -22.25 -17.96
C ALA A 724 -9.67 -23.32 -18.93
N THR A 725 -8.94 -24.44 -19.10
CA THR A 725 -9.34 -25.55 -19.97
C THR A 725 -10.64 -26.19 -19.49
N GLU A 726 -10.77 -26.44 -18.20
CA GLU A 726 -11.98 -27.00 -17.58
C GLU A 726 -13.22 -26.13 -17.85
N ARG A 727 -13.05 -24.81 -17.99
CA ARG A 727 -14.12 -23.82 -18.21
C ARG A 727 -14.24 -23.36 -19.66
N GLY A 728 -13.46 -23.95 -20.59
CA GLY A 728 -13.45 -23.55 -22.00
C GLY A 728 -12.96 -22.12 -22.26
N ILE A 729 -12.15 -21.57 -21.36
CA ILE A 729 -11.63 -20.20 -21.42
C ILE A 729 -10.30 -20.19 -22.18
N GLN A 730 -10.13 -19.25 -23.10
CA GLN A 730 -8.92 -19.00 -23.87
C GLN A 730 -8.32 -17.64 -23.50
N GLU A 731 -7.06 -17.44 -23.88
CA GLU A 731 -6.37 -16.14 -23.71
C GLU A 731 -7.17 -15.02 -24.36
N GLY A 732 -7.51 -13.99 -23.59
CA GLY A 732 -8.24 -12.81 -24.03
C GLY A 732 -9.76 -12.94 -24.05
N ASP A 733 -10.32 -14.10 -23.77
CA ASP A 733 -11.76 -14.24 -23.64
C ASP A 733 -12.31 -13.33 -22.55
N MET A 734 -13.47 -12.72 -22.79
CA MET A 734 -14.20 -12.03 -21.74
C MET A 734 -14.78 -13.08 -20.78
N VAL A 735 -14.54 -12.89 -19.49
CA VAL A 735 -15.04 -13.79 -18.46
C VAL A 735 -15.81 -13.03 -17.41
N ARG A 736 -16.91 -13.62 -16.96
CA ARG A 736 -17.63 -13.19 -15.78
C ARG A 736 -17.01 -13.84 -14.56
N ILE A 737 -16.73 -13.00 -13.54
CA ILE A 737 -16.22 -13.43 -12.25
C ILE A 737 -17.21 -12.93 -11.20
N TRP A 738 -17.72 -13.83 -10.35
CA TRP A 738 -18.73 -13.43 -9.37
C TRP A 738 -18.74 -14.30 -8.12
N ASN A 739 -19.40 -13.77 -7.11
CA ASN A 739 -19.88 -14.47 -5.92
C ASN A 739 -21.20 -13.82 -5.46
N ASP A 740 -21.65 -14.12 -4.25
CA ASP A 740 -22.86 -13.56 -3.64
C ASP A 740 -22.82 -12.03 -3.44
N ARG A 741 -21.64 -11.42 -3.40
CA ARG A 741 -21.45 -9.97 -3.19
C ARG A 741 -21.53 -9.16 -4.48
N GLY A 742 -21.23 -9.76 -5.63
CA GLY A 742 -21.31 -9.06 -6.91
C GLY A 742 -20.61 -9.77 -8.06
N ALA A 743 -20.49 -9.06 -9.16
CA ALA A 743 -19.91 -9.58 -10.41
C ALA A 743 -19.10 -8.55 -11.16
N MET A 744 -18.12 -9.04 -11.93
CA MET A 744 -17.38 -8.27 -12.93
C MET A 744 -17.21 -9.05 -14.22
N ILE A 745 -16.97 -8.33 -15.33
CA ILE A 745 -16.62 -8.93 -16.62
C ILE A 745 -15.35 -8.25 -17.12
N ILE A 746 -14.26 -9.02 -17.22
CA ILE A 746 -12.95 -8.56 -17.69
C ILE A 746 -12.27 -9.64 -18.56
N PRO A 747 -11.25 -9.29 -19.37
CA PRO A 747 -10.52 -10.26 -20.16
C PRO A 747 -9.72 -11.26 -19.30
N ALA A 748 -9.63 -12.51 -19.73
CA ALA A 748 -8.77 -13.52 -19.12
C ALA A 748 -7.32 -13.42 -19.60
N ARG A 749 -6.39 -13.68 -18.71
CA ARG A 749 -4.98 -13.97 -18.97
C ARG A 749 -4.72 -15.41 -18.57
N VAL A 750 -4.61 -16.32 -19.53
CA VAL A 750 -4.30 -17.72 -19.26
C VAL A 750 -2.79 -17.87 -19.08
N THR A 751 -2.35 -18.30 -17.91
CA THR A 751 -0.91 -18.33 -17.59
C THR A 751 -0.58 -19.39 -16.53
N PRO A 752 0.53 -20.16 -16.69
CA PRO A 752 1.03 -21.06 -15.66
C PRO A 752 1.71 -20.35 -14.50
N ARG A 753 1.74 -19.01 -14.51
CA ARG A 753 2.34 -18.18 -13.44
C ARG A 753 1.42 -17.96 -12.24
N ILE A 754 0.35 -18.71 -12.16
CA ILE A 754 -0.52 -18.82 -10.98
C ILE A 754 -0.85 -20.29 -10.75
N MET A 755 -0.91 -20.70 -9.50
CA MET A 755 -1.24 -22.09 -9.16
C MET A 755 -2.67 -22.46 -9.56
N PRO A 756 -2.98 -23.73 -9.83
CA PRO A 756 -4.35 -24.20 -10.08
C PRO A 756 -5.27 -23.94 -8.87
N GLY A 757 -6.57 -23.70 -9.14
CA GLY A 757 -7.58 -23.42 -8.11
C GLY A 757 -7.54 -21.99 -7.59
N VAL A 758 -6.66 -21.13 -8.13
CA VAL A 758 -6.51 -19.73 -7.73
C VAL A 758 -6.58 -18.81 -8.93
N VAL A 759 -7.32 -17.71 -8.82
CA VAL A 759 -7.32 -16.63 -9.79
C VAL A 759 -6.78 -15.34 -9.16
N ASN A 760 -6.13 -14.51 -9.98
CA ASN A 760 -5.62 -13.22 -9.52
C ASN A 760 -6.27 -12.08 -10.29
N ILE A 761 -6.85 -11.14 -9.55
CA ILE A 761 -7.49 -9.92 -10.07
C ILE A 761 -6.68 -8.73 -9.57
N PRO A 762 -5.89 -8.03 -10.44
CA PRO A 762 -5.12 -6.88 -9.99
C PRO A 762 -5.99 -5.82 -9.31
N GLN A 763 -5.62 -5.41 -8.09
CA GLN A 763 -6.39 -4.46 -7.30
C GLN A 763 -6.29 -3.03 -7.84
N GLY A 764 -7.27 -2.18 -7.48
CA GLY A 764 -7.24 -0.74 -7.65
C GLY A 764 -7.90 -0.23 -8.93
N ALA A 765 -8.46 -1.10 -9.76
CA ALA A 765 -9.32 -0.68 -10.86
C ALA A 765 -10.52 0.13 -10.33
N TRP A 766 -10.92 1.16 -11.07
CA TRP A 766 -12.06 1.99 -10.69
C TRP A 766 -13.37 1.24 -10.89
N TYR A 767 -14.21 1.26 -9.88
CA TYR A 767 -15.55 0.68 -9.95
C TYR A 767 -16.36 1.36 -11.06
N THR A 768 -16.72 0.59 -12.07
CA THR A 768 -17.41 1.09 -13.28
C THR A 768 -18.54 0.11 -13.65
N PRO A 769 -19.65 0.13 -12.89
CA PRO A 769 -20.76 -0.77 -13.13
C PRO A 769 -21.53 -0.37 -14.39
N ASP A 770 -22.07 -1.36 -15.10
CA ASP A 770 -23.09 -1.16 -16.12
C ASP A 770 -24.51 -1.00 -15.51
N ALA A 771 -25.52 -0.99 -16.36
CA ALA A 771 -26.92 -0.82 -15.93
C ALA A 771 -27.42 -1.96 -15.03
N ASP A 772 -26.83 -3.15 -15.15
CA ASP A 772 -27.19 -4.33 -14.37
C ASP A 772 -26.32 -4.44 -13.08
N GLY A 773 -25.45 -3.46 -12.81
CA GLY A 773 -24.57 -3.44 -11.66
C GLY A 773 -23.30 -4.29 -11.79
N VAL A 774 -23.03 -4.85 -12.97
CA VAL A 774 -21.84 -5.65 -13.26
C VAL A 774 -20.66 -4.72 -13.53
N ASP A 775 -19.58 -4.85 -12.79
CA ASP A 775 -18.38 -4.03 -13.00
C ASP A 775 -17.66 -4.39 -14.30
N ARG A 776 -17.31 -3.38 -15.08
CA ARG A 776 -16.70 -3.54 -16.41
C ARG A 776 -15.22 -3.21 -16.45
N ARG A 777 -14.65 -2.78 -15.33
CA ARG A 777 -13.24 -2.42 -15.25
C ARG A 777 -12.39 -3.32 -14.34
N GLY A 778 -13.02 -4.17 -13.51
CA GLY A 778 -12.34 -5.16 -12.68
C GLY A 778 -11.98 -4.65 -11.28
N CYS A 779 -12.87 -3.87 -10.66
CA CYS A 779 -12.76 -3.50 -9.26
C CYS A 779 -12.93 -4.73 -8.37
N VAL A 780 -11.84 -5.24 -7.80
CA VAL A 780 -11.85 -6.47 -7.01
C VAL A 780 -12.81 -6.40 -5.81
N ASN A 781 -13.10 -5.20 -5.31
CA ASN A 781 -13.95 -5.00 -4.15
C ASN A 781 -15.45 -5.23 -4.38
N VAL A 782 -15.87 -5.55 -5.61
CA VAL A 782 -17.21 -6.11 -5.84
C VAL A 782 -17.35 -7.54 -5.32
N LEU A 783 -16.22 -8.23 -5.07
CA LEU A 783 -16.15 -9.63 -4.66
C LEU A 783 -15.69 -9.82 -3.21
N THR A 784 -15.11 -8.78 -2.60
CA THR A 784 -14.50 -8.86 -1.26
C THR A 784 -15.52 -8.67 -0.15
N SER A 785 -15.22 -9.21 1.04
CA SER A 785 -16.03 -9.05 2.25
C SER A 785 -15.64 -7.76 3.01
N GLU A 786 -16.59 -7.18 3.73
CA GLU A 786 -16.37 -6.16 4.74
C GLU A 786 -16.13 -6.74 6.14
N ARG A 787 -16.22 -8.06 6.32
CA ARG A 787 -15.95 -8.71 7.61
C ARG A 787 -14.51 -8.46 8.05
N PRO A 788 -14.27 -7.81 9.22
CA PRO A 788 -12.92 -7.53 9.68
C PRO A 788 -12.23 -8.78 10.24
N SER A 789 -10.90 -8.74 10.34
CA SER A 789 -10.13 -9.76 11.04
C SER A 789 -10.41 -9.72 12.55
N PRO A 790 -10.31 -10.85 13.29
CA PRO A 790 -10.81 -10.94 14.67
C PRO A 790 -10.06 -10.06 15.67
N LEU A 791 -8.74 -9.96 15.58
CA LEU A 791 -7.91 -9.25 16.55
C LEU A 791 -7.66 -7.80 16.14
N ALA A 792 -7.25 -7.59 14.91
CA ALA A 792 -6.88 -6.28 14.44
C ALA A 792 -8.09 -5.45 13.97
N LEU A 793 -9.25 -6.08 13.74
CA LEU A 793 -10.39 -5.46 13.07
C LEU A 793 -9.97 -4.79 11.75
N GLY A 794 -9.10 -5.49 11.03
CA GLY A 794 -8.45 -5.00 9.82
C GLY A 794 -9.00 -5.63 8.56
N ASN A 795 -8.42 -5.22 7.45
CA ASN A 795 -8.78 -5.61 6.11
C ASN A 795 -8.58 -7.11 5.83
N THR A 796 -9.61 -7.78 5.35
CA THR A 796 -9.63 -9.20 4.96
C THR A 796 -9.86 -9.41 3.47
N GLN A 797 -9.61 -8.42 2.65
CA GLN A 797 -9.93 -8.39 1.21
C GLN A 797 -9.21 -9.46 0.35
N GLN A 798 -8.28 -10.22 0.91
CA GLN A 798 -7.65 -11.36 0.22
C GLN A 798 -8.36 -12.70 0.50
N THR A 799 -9.43 -12.69 1.33
CA THR A 799 -10.25 -13.86 1.65
C THR A 799 -11.52 -13.80 0.84
N MET A 800 -11.57 -14.52 -0.27
CA MET A 800 -12.74 -14.58 -1.15
C MET A 800 -12.72 -15.82 -2.05
N MET A 801 -13.90 -16.40 -2.26
CA MET A 801 -14.17 -17.45 -3.23
C MET A 801 -14.98 -16.87 -4.38
N VAL A 802 -14.76 -17.38 -5.60
CA VAL A 802 -15.40 -16.89 -6.82
C VAL A 802 -15.71 -18.02 -7.79
N GLN A 803 -16.70 -17.80 -8.65
CA GLN A 803 -16.91 -18.54 -9.87
C GLN A 803 -16.39 -17.74 -11.07
N VAL A 804 -15.91 -18.43 -12.09
CA VAL A 804 -15.43 -17.84 -13.34
C VAL A 804 -16.01 -18.60 -14.52
N GLU A 805 -16.63 -17.91 -15.46
CA GLU A 805 -17.18 -18.48 -16.69
C GLU A 805 -16.89 -17.59 -17.90
N LYS A 806 -16.87 -18.17 -19.07
CA LYS A 806 -16.77 -17.44 -20.34
C LYS A 806 -18.12 -16.76 -20.63
N VAL A 807 -18.09 -15.49 -21.10
CA VAL A 807 -19.26 -14.70 -21.50
C VAL A 807 -19.56 -14.92 -22.97
#